data_0a9e37c44efa6425d26bd20be447f501
#
_entry.id   0a9e37c44efa6425d26bd20be447f501
#
_cell.length_a   1.000
_cell.length_b   1.000
_cell.length_c   1.000
_cell.angle_alpha   90.00
_cell.angle_beta   90.00
_cell.angle_gamma   90.00
#
_symmetry.space_group_name_H-M   'P 1'
#
loop_
_entity.id
_entity.type
_entity.pdbx_description
1 polymer ?
#
loop_
_entity_poly.entity_id
_entity_poly.type
_entity_poly.pdbx_seq_one_letter_code
_entity_poly.pdbx_strand_id
1 'polypeptide(L)'
;RLVPTFITYAIERKQVAVNRQLVLLTPIKRFTFIGAILAYFLIGGKTIKRFDPIVTGTKGDKFVRFDVHTSEGLFVATGIPDTMASAVVPATVDAGIRIAAALGTTNLQMPTTASWLPKGDKMDAALLTLFHRSVVPKKSPTVYPVSIGVRSYQFKPEVYNQELKSTMTPFMSPLVHAAFAPSQGIASEQQCVKGRIDDLKRPEPKPSVFRDSCVDEFVKLVIGEEVLQPFSVDDIKNHQTRPSQQASIASAFVAGPKYPAILKCFIKKEAYQDVKDPRNISTYNHADKLTMSQYAMALSQHLKKFSWYGPGKTPIEIATRVAEICEGAQRFVNISDYHRMDGTISRFLRSIDRAIMMKAFHDPTGELNELLKRNADNTGYLPEGTTFAQESSHGSGCPATSCFQTLRAVFTAYLAYRHAVDPATGARYTPERAFASIGIHNGDDGLDADLSVADHQWASTAVGLTIEASIVERGQRGVNFLARYYSPTVWQGCTDSMSDVKRQISKFHTTVRLPEGVAAVAKLTEKALAYCATDANTPVLGELCQRAVLFSPVGIELNALGLAPFWSKFPASSQYPNVNADGWMDYELECMFPEFDRQVFGEWLAGTESREDILKAPLCAEPARAKPKVPVVVDGEVFNPDPTPNEPTQQEAEAPAQPDQRPASPAVSTRSTKSRSTRSRKPHTTTTTKTRPKKPVICS
;
A
#
# COMPACT_ATOMS: atom_id res chain seq x y z
N ARG A 1 -13.62 2.97 51.30
CA ARG A 1 -14.09 2.90 49.88
C ARG A 1 -15.01 4.07 49.49
N LEU A 2 -15.66 4.78 50.42
CA LEU A 2 -16.51 5.95 50.13
C LEU A 2 -15.73 7.23 49.81
N VAL A 3 -14.61 7.44 50.50
CA VAL A 3 -13.77 8.64 50.36
C VAL A 3 -13.07 8.75 48.98
N PRO A 4 -12.44 7.70 48.44
CA PRO A 4 -11.82 7.78 47.14
C PRO A 4 -12.84 8.05 46.01
N THR A 5 -13.99 7.38 46.03
CA THR A 5 -15.03 7.56 44.99
C THR A 5 -15.60 8.97 45.03
N PHE A 6 -15.75 9.55 46.20
CA PHE A 6 -16.23 10.90 46.41
C PHE A 6 -15.23 11.96 45.94
N ILE A 7 -13.96 11.77 46.25
CA ILE A 7 -12.90 12.68 45.80
C ILE A 7 -12.76 12.65 44.27
N THR A 8 -12.78 11.46 43.69
CA THR A 8 -12.73 11.29 42.22
C THR A 8 -13.88 12.02 41.53
N TYR A 9 -15.10 11.87 42.03
CA TYR A 9 -16.26 12.57 41.47
C TYR A 9 -16.18 14.11 41.62
N ALA A 10 -15.72 14.62 42.75
CA ALA A 10 -15.54 16.06 42.95
C ALA A 10 -14.45 16.64 42.02
N ILE A 11 -13.39 15.90 41.78
CA ILE A 11 -12.33 16.29 40.86
C ILE A 11 -12.83 16.29 39.42
N GLU A 12 -13.51 15.24 39.01
CA GLU A 12 -14.07 15.10 37.65
C GLU A 12 -15.04 16.23 37.34
N ARG A 13 -15.93 16.56 38.29
CA ARG A 13 -16.86 17.65 38.10
C ARG A 13 -16.22 19.05 38.08
N LYS A 14 -15.14 19.25 38.79
CA LYS A 14 -14.39 20.51 38.73
C LYS A 14 -13.75 20.68 37.34
N GLN A 15 -13.31 19.61 36.72
CA GLN A 15 -12.83 19.63 35.33
C GLN A 15 -13.97 19.89 34.34
N VAL A 16 -15.13 19.31 34.53
CA VAL A 16 -16.33 19.59 33.71
C VAL A 16 -16.80 21.04 33.80
N ALA A 17 -16.71 21.67 35.00
CA ALA A 17 -17.05 23.07 35.18
C ALA A 17 -16.07 24.05 34.55
N VAL A 18 -14.81 23.68 34.44
CA VAL A 18 -13.74 24.47 33.78
C VAL A 18 -13.77 24.23 32.25
N ASN A 19 -14.09 23.06 31.83
CA ASN A 19 -14.15 22.68 30.41
C ASN A 19 -15.60 22.32 30.06
N ARG A 20 -16.44 23.30 29.73
CA ARG A 20 -17.90 23.15 29.46
C ARG A 20 -18.27 22.09 28.41
N GLN A 21 -17.30 21.46 27.81
CA GLN A 21 -17.44 20.62 26.64
C GLN A 21 -16.95 19.18 26.84
N LEU A 22 -16.14 18.90 27.86
CA LEU A 22 -15.61 17.56 28.12
C LEU A 22 -16.10 17.03 29.45
N VAL A 23 -16.80 15.91 29.43
CA VAL A 23 -17.15 15.15 30.62
C VAL A 23 -16.33 13.89 30.67
N LEU A 24 -15.57 13.72 31.73
CA LEU A 24 -14.89 12.45 32.01
C LEU A 24 -15.93 11.45 32.50
N LEU A 25 -16.17 10.42 31.72
CA LEU A 25 -17.03 9.32 32.07
C LEU A 25 -16.18 8.17 32.60
N THR A 26 -15.79 8.26 33.88
CA THR A 26 -15.41 7.04 34.59
C THR A 26 -16.64 6.22 34.95
N PRO A 27 -16.56 4.88 35.06
CA PRO A 27 -17.72 4.07 35.48
C PRO A 27 -18.12 4.47 36.90
N ILE A 28 -19.07 5.40 37.00
CA ILE A 28 -19.56 5.87 38.29
C ILE A 28 -20.43 4.75 38.88
N LYS A 29 -19.84 4.01 39.78
CA LYS A 29 -20.60 3.10 40.64
C LYS A 29 -21.58 3.93 41.44
N ARG A 30 -22.86 3.50 41.48
CA ARG A 30 -23.98 4.16 42.19
C ARG A 30 -23.54 4.81 43.51
N PHE A 31 -23.80 6.11 43.65
CA PHE A 31 -23.58 6.82 44.88
C PHE A 31 -24.44 6.23 46.00
N THR A 32 -23.86 6.06 47.16
CA THR A 32 -24.66 5.94 48.39
C THR A 32 -25.35 7.28 48.65
N PHE A 33 -26.50 7.28 49.24
CA PHE A 33 -27.27 8.48 49.59
C PHE A 33 -26.46 9.54 50.31
N ILE A 34 -25.58 9.11 51.20
CA ILE A 34 -24.63 9.97 51.96
C ILE A 34 -23.60 10.60 51.03
N GLY A 35 -23.08 9.88 50.04
CA GLY A 35 -22.13 10.45 49.03
C GLY A 35 -22.77 11.51 48.15
N ALA A 36 -24.07 11.39 47.82
CA ALA A 36 -24.79 12.38 47.05
C ALA A 36 -25.05 13.65 47.87
N ILE A 37 -25.33 13.54 49.16
CA ILE A 37 -25.50 14.71 50.06
C ILE A 37 -24.18 15.45 50.23
N LEU A 38 -23.09 14.76 50.50
CA LEU A 38 -21.76 15.37 50.64
C LEU A 38 -21.32 16.02 49.31
N ALA A 39 -21.59 15.40 48.16
CA ALA A 39 -21.35 15.98 46.85
C ALA A 39 -22.14 17.29 46.66
N TYR A 40 -23.40 17.34 47.08
CA TYR A 40 -24.23 18.55 47.01
C TYR A 40 -23.63 19.71 47.76
N PHE A 41 -23.20 19.53 49.00
CA PHE A 41 -22.60 20.59 49.84
C PHE A 41 -21.20 21.05 49.35
N LEU A 42 -20.38 20.12 48.89
CA LEU A 42 -19.02 20.43 48.43
C LEU A 42 -18.97 21.11 47.05
N ILE A 43 -20.02 21.00 46.26
CA ILE A 43 -20.08 21.48 44.89
C ILE A 43 -20.96 22.73 44.74
N GLY A 44 -21.40 23.31 45.87
CA GLY A 44 -22.12 24.59 45.88
C GLY A 44 -23.56 24.51 45.35
N GLY A 45 -24.31 23.47 45.70
CA GLY A 45 -25.79 23.44 45.54
C GLY A 45 -26.30 23.24 44.11
N LYS A 46 -25.50 22.98 43.15
CA LYS A 46 -25.99 22.63 41.80
C LYS A 46 -26.49 21.19 41.76
N THR A 47 -27.78 21.01 41.67
CA THR A 47 -28.44 19.71 41.68
C THR A 47 -28.12 18.92 40.43
N ILE A 48 -27.41 17.82 40.61
CA ILE A 48 -27.34 16.77 39.60
C ILE A 48 -28.42 15.77 39.94
N LYS A 49 -29.49 15.78 39.21
CA LYS A 49 -30.49 14.74 39.32
C LYS A 49 -29.99 13.51 38.58
N ARG A 50 -29.89 12.40 39.32
CA ARG A 50 -29.80 11.00 38.96
C ARG A 50 -29.17 10.68 37.59
N PHE A 51 -28.00 10.07 37.64
CA PHE A 51 -27.36 9.44 36.48
C PHE A 51 -27.76 7.95 36.46
N ASP A 52 -28.55 7.56 35.49
CA ASP A 52 -28.74 6.14 35.17
C ASP A 52 -27.89 5.84 33.93
N PRO A 53 -26.75 5.12 34.08
CA PRO A 53 -25.94 4.75 32.92
C PRO A 53 -26.72 3.77 32.04
N ILE A 54 -26.91 4.12 30.82
CA ILE A 54 -27.44 3.23 29.79
C ILE A 54 -26.22 2.66 29.06
N VAL A 55 -25.98 1.39 29.22
CA VAL A 55 -24.92 0.69 28.47
C VAL A 55 -25.48 0.32 27.13
N THR A 56 -25.00 0.94 26.06
CA THR A 56 -25.36 0.63 24.69
C THR A 56 -24.14 0.01 24.00
N GLY A 57 -24.29 -1.17 23.39
CA GLY A 57 -23.23 -1.82 22.62
C GLY A 57 -23.28 -3.33 22.61
N THR A 58 -22.70 -3.95 21.62
CA THR A 58 -22.41 -5.36 21.54
C THR A 58 -21.14 -5.70 22.34
N LYS A 59 -20.98 -6.96 22.68
CA LYS A 59 -19.87 -7.47 23.52
C LYS A 59 -18.51 -7.10 22.93
N GLY A 60 -17.86 -6.04 23.43
CA GLY A 60 -16.55 -5.57 22.97
C GLY A 60 -16.45 -4.04 22.91
N ASP A 61 -17.41 -3.34 22.28
CA ASP A 61 -17.40 -1.88 22.13
C ASP A 61 -18.56 -1.27 22.93
N LYS A 62 -18.36 -1.13 24.23
CA LYS A 62 -19.41 -0.61 25.11
C LYS A 62 -19.24 0.89 25.29
N PHE A 63 -20.16 1.67 24.74
CA PHE A 63 -20.36 3.05 25.11
C PHE A 63 -21.22 3.16 26.36
N VAL A 64 -20.88 4.10 27.23
CA VAL A 64 -21.70 4.47 28.38
C VAL A 64 -22.37 5.79 28.06
N ARG A 65 -23.70 5.83 28.14
CA ARG A 65 -24.51 7.02 27.91
C ARG A 65 -25.17 7.48 29.21
N PHE A 66 -25.21 8.79 29.40
CA PHE A 66 -25.88 9.43 30.51
C PHE A 66 -26.77 10.54 30.00
N ASP A 67 -27.97 10.67 30.53
CA ASP A 67 -28.82 11.84 30.38
C ASP A 67 -28.59 12.75 31.60
N VAL A 68 -28.05 13.93 31.38
CA VAL A 68 -27.64 14.87 32.43
C VAL A 68 -28.63 16.03 32.45
N HIS A 69 -29.40 16.16 33.52
CA HIS A 69 -30.28 17.30 33.76
C HIS A 69 -29.52 18.37 34.56
N THR A 70 -29.36 19.53 33.99
CA THR A 70 -28.73 20.69 34.66
C THR A 70 -29.68 21.86 34.69
N SER A 71 -29.33 22.93 35.44
CA SER A 71 -30.09 24.20 35.42
C SER A 71 -30.05 24.87 34.05
N GLU A 72 -29.13 24.51 33.18
CA GLU A 72 -28.98 25.05 31.82
C GLU A 72 -29.72 24.18 30.76
N GLY A 73 -30.35 23.09 31.19
CA GLY A 73 -31.10 22.20 30.31
C GLY A 73 -30.65 20.75 30.39
N LEU A 74 -31.14 19.95 29.45
CA LEU A 74 -30.82 18.54 29.31
C LEU A 74 -29.66 18.38 28.35
N PHE A 75 -28.68 17.60 28.79
CA PHE A 75 -27.51 17.19 27.99
C PHE A 75 -27.46 15.69 27.88
N VAL A 76 -26.97 15.20 26.78
CA VAL A 76 -26.63 13.79 26.59
C VAL A 76 -25.11 13.67 26.59
N ALA A 77 -24.61 12.82 27.48
CA ALA A 77 -23.19 12.51 27.56
C ALA A 77 -22.97 11.06 27.13
N THR A 78 -21.97 10.82 26.30
CA THR A 78 -21.55 9.48 25.94
C THR A 78 -20.04 9.36 26.02
N GLY A 79 -19.53 8.18 26.33
CA GLY A 79 -18.09 7.92 26.45
C GLY A 79 -17.79 6.44 26.35
N ILE A 80 -16.51 6.14 26.16
CA ILE A 80 -15.99 4.79 26.18
C ILE A 80 -15.50 4.51 27.61
N PRO A 81 -15.96 3.41 28.27
CA PRO A 81 -15.51 3.06 29.61
C PRO A 81 -13.98 2.96 29.68
N ASP A 82 -13.42 3.38 30.79
CA ASP A 82 -11.99 3.34 31.08
C ASP A 82 -11.10 4.22 30.17
N THR A 83 -11.69 5.07 29.34
CA THR A 83 -10.96 6.09 28.56
C THR A 83 -11.28 7.50 29.04
N MET A 84 -10.41 8.45 28.71
CA MET A 84 -10.63 9.89 28.94
C MET A 84 -11.52 10.51 27.84
N ALA A 85 -11.93 9.75 26.84
CA ALA A 85 -12.73 10.24 25.72
C ALA A 85 -14.22 10.23 26.10
N SER A 86 -14.83 11.39 26.06
CA SER A 86 -16.26 11.57 26.27
C SER A 86 -16.79 12.76 25.49
N ALA A 87 -18.06 12.70 25.14
CA ALA A 87 -18.76 13.76 24.46
C ALA A 87 -20.02 14.18 25.23
N VAL A 88 -20.26 15.49 25.33
CA VAL A 88 -21.47 16.06 25.92
C VAL A 88 -22.12 16.98 24.91
N VAL A 89 -23.38 16.70 24.56
CA VAL A 89 -24.13 17.46 23.56
C VAL A 89 -25.41 17.98 24.21
N PRO A 90 -25.77 19.28 24.04
CA PRO A 90 -27.08 19.77 24.45
C PRO A 90 -28.14 18.97 23.72
N ALA A 91 -29.18 18.52 24.43
CA ALA A 91 -30.31 17.80 23.83
C ALA A 91 -31.24 18.78 23.10
N THR A 92 -30.74 19.40 22.04
CA THR A 92 -31.48 20.36 21.19
C THR A 92 -31.82 19.77 19.84
N VAL A 93 -32.83 20.33 19.19
CA VAL A 93 -33.24 19.94 17.82
C VAL A 93 -32.06 20.10 16.85
N ASP A 94 -31.28 21.16 16.99
CA ASP A 94 -30.09 21.44 16.16
C ASP A 94 -29.01 20.38 16.31
N ALA A 95 -28.75 19.91 17.54
CA ALA A 95 -27.81 18.81 17.78
C ALA A 95 -28.30 17.51 17.11
N GLY A 96 -29.58 17.23 17.17
CA GLY A 96 -30.20 16.08 16.50
C GLY A 96 -30.05 16.13 14.98
N ILE A 97 -30.27 17.29 14.38
CA ILE A 97 -30.09 17.48 12.92
C ILE A 97 -28.66 17.23 12.50
N ARG A 98 -27.67 17.74 13.25
CA ARG A 98 -26.24 17.51 12.97
C ARG A 98 -25.84 16.04 13.09
N ILE A 99 -26.39 15.34 14.09
CA ILE A 99 -26.17 13.91 14.27
C ILE A 99 -26.79 13.12 13.12
N ALA A 100 -28.02 13.47 12.71
CA ALA A 100 -28.69 12.84 11.57
C ALA A 100 -27.91 13.01 10.26
N ALA A 101 -27.41 14.21 10.01
CA ALA A 101 -26.57 14.51 8.85
C ALA A 101 -25.28 13.68 8.84
N ALA A 102 -24.61 13.54 10.01
CA ALA A 102 -23.40 12.73 10.13
C ALA A 102 -23.65 11.22 9.92
N LEU A 103 -24.87 10.75 10.20
CA LEU A 103 -25.27 9.36 9.97
C LEU A 103 -25.77 9.09 8.54
N GLY A 104 -25.92 10.12 7.71
CA GLY A 104 -26.52 10.01 6.38
C GLY A 104 -28.00 9.65 6.38
N THR A 105 -28.71 9.87 7.52
CA THR A 105 -30.15 9.59 7.66
C THR A 105 -30.95 10.86 7.47
N THR A 106 -31.81 10.91 6.45
CA THR A 106 -32.63 12.09 6.12
C THR A 106 -34.01 12.14 6.82
N ASN A 107 -34.43 11.09 7.53
CA ASN A 107 -35.76 10.96 8.10
C ASN A 107 -35.74 10.70 9.61
N LEU A 108 -35.29 11.68 10.40
CA LEU A 108 -35.53 11.69 11.83
C LEU A 108 -36.82 12.48 12.11
N GLN A 109 -37.95 11.80 12.38
CA GLN A 109 -39.07 12.44 13.05
C GLN A 109 -38.63 12.75 14.49
N MET A 110 -38.60 14.02 14.81
CA MET A 110 -38.02 14.55 16.06
C MET A 110 -39.15 14.74 17.10
N PRO A 111 -39.26 13.88 18.13
CA PRO A 111 -40.12 14.16 19.27
C PRO A 111 -39.53 15.29 20.14
N THR A 112 -40.34 15.97 20.87
CA THR A 112 -40.04 17.20 21.62
C THR A 112 -39.32 16.99 22.96
N THR A 113 -38.90 15.77 23.29
CA THR A 113 -38.23 15.43 24.57
C THR A 113 -36.90 14.68 24.35
N ALA A 114 -35.99 14.80 25.29
CA ALA A 114 -34.62 14.26 25.19
C ALA A 114 -34.50 12.73 25.08
N SER A 115 -35.56 12.00 25.27
CA SER A 115 -35.69 10.55 25.04
C SER A 115 -35.66 10.18 23.54
N TRP A 116 -35.70 11.15 22.65
CA TRP A 116 -35.76 10.97 21.20
C TRP A 116 -34.41 10.70 20.51
N LEU A 117 -33.30 10.95 21.18
CA LEU A 117 -32.02 10.58 20.58
C LEU A 117 -31.97 9.04 20.44
N PRO A 118 -31.86 8.53 19.21
CA PRO A 118 -31.78 7.09 18.99
C PRO A 118 -30.71 6.47 19.86
N LYS A 119 -30.96 5.30 20.44
CA LYS A 119 -30.04 4.56 21.28
C LYS A 119 -29.37 3.52 20.42
N GLY A 120 -28.06 3.42 20.50
CA GLY A 120 -27.30 2.39 19.81
C GLY A 120 -25.89 2.82 19.45
N ASP A 121 -25.02 1.85 19.28
CA ASP A 121 -23.57 2.04 19.10
C ASP A 121 -23.19 2.99 17.97
N LYS A 122 -23.91 2.93 16.84
CA LYS A 122 -23.66 3.83 15.71
C LYS A 122 -23.94 5.29 16.05
N MET A 123 -24.94 5.54 16.86
CA MET A 123 -25.30 6.90 17.29
C MET A 123 -24.29 7.45 18.29
N ASP A 124 -23.89 6.63 19.25
CA ASP A 124 -22.92 7.03 20.27
C ASP A 124 -21.54 7.24 19.64
N ALA A 125 -21.14 6.43 18.66
CA ALA A 125 -19.93 6.64 17.87
C ALA A 125 -19.99 7.93 17.02
N ALA A 126 -21.13 8.22 16.40
CA ALA A 126 -21.33 9.46 15.65
C ALA A 126 -21.32 10.70 16.56
N LEU A 127 -21.92 10.61 17.74
CA LEU A 127 -21.86 11.64 18.78
C LEU A 127 -20.41 11.93 19.21
N LEU A 128 -19.65 10.90 19.51
CA LEU A 128 -18.24 11.02 19.86
C LEU A 128 -17.41 11.63 18.70
N THR A 129 -17.64 11.19 17.48
CA THR A 129 -16.95 11.71 16.30
C THR A 129 -17.27 13.18 16.04
N LEU A 130 -18.54 13.57 16.13
CA LEU A 130 -18.96 14.97 15.98
C LEU A 130 -18.42 15.85 17.12
N PHE A 131 -18.38 15.32 18.33
CA PHE A 131 -17.79 16.03 19.45
C PHE A 131 -16.30 16.25 19.24
N HIS A 132 -15.54 15.22 18.86
CA HIS A 132 -14.11 15.36 18.55
C HIS A 132 -13.86 16.39 17.43
N ARG A 133 -14.68 16.41 16.40
CA ARG A 133 -14.53 17.36 15.29
C ARG A 133 -14.94 18.80 15.63
N SER A 134 -15.94 18.99 16.50
CA SER A 134 -16.54 20.31 16.74
C SER A 134 -16.15 20.96 18.05
N VAL A 135 -15.63 20.20 19.02
CA VAL A 135 -15.56 20.63 20.43
C VAL A 135 -14.21 20.40 21.09
N VAL A 136 -13.33 19.60 20.48
CA VAL A 136 -11.95 19.50 20.98
C VAL A 136 -11.32 20.87 20.80
N PRO A 137 -10.96 21.60 21.87
CA PRO A 137 -10.28 22.86 21.74
C PRO A 137 -9.01 22.58 20.95
N LYS A 138 -8.75 23.37 19.93
CA LYS A 138 -7.57 23.31 19.07
C LYS A 138 -6.23 23.34 19.82
N LYS A 139 -6.25 23.41 21.15
CA LYS A 139 -5.10 23.49 22.06
C LYS A 139 -5.05 22.39 23.12
N SER A 140 -5.97 21.42 23.15
CA SER A 140 -5.70 20.23 23.96
C SER A 140 -4.75 19.36 23.16
N PRO A 141 -3.52 19.11 23.65
CA PRO A 141 -2.76 18.02 23.09
C PRO A 141 -3.64 16.79 23.27
N THR A 142 -4.15 16.25 22.18
CA THR A 142 -4.63 14.88 22.20
C THR A 142 -3.40 14.12 22.63
N VAL A 143 -3.41 13.56 23.84
CA VAL A 143 -2.33 12.69 24.31
C VAL A 143 -2.51 11.38 23.54
N TYR A 144 -2.16 11.42 22.28
CA TYR A 144 -1.85 10.18 21.60
C TYR A 144 -0.65 9.62 22.35
N PRO A 145 -0.67 8.35 22.75
CA PRO A 145 0.51 7.75 23.33
C PRO A 145 1.65 8.05 22.38
N VAL A 146 2.79 8.48 22.93
CA VAL A 146 3.98 8.87 22.15
C VAL A 146 4.17 7.80 21.08
N SER A 147 3.79 8.14 19.85
CA SER A 147 3.84 7.18 18.78
C SER A 147 5.31 6.89 18.55
N ILE A 148 5.73 5.68 18.91
CA ILE A 148 7.00 5.15 18.43
C ILE A 148 6.89 5.27 16.92
N GLY A 149 7.70 6.13 16.28
CA GLY A 149 7.54 6.46 14.86
C GLY A 149 7.63 5.27 13.91
N VAL A 150 8.09 4.11 14.40
CA VAL A 150 8.13 2.83 13.67
C VAL A 150 7.61 1.72 14.56
N ARG A 151 6.57 1.03 14.11
CA ARG A 151 6.05 -0.20 14.70
C ARG A 151 6.77 -1.41 14.10
N SER A 152 7.51 -2.12 14.94
CA SER A 152 8.24 -3.31 14.52
C SER A 152 7.36 -4.54 14.57
N TYR A 153 7.31 -5.32 13.48
CA TYR A 153 6.52 -6.55 13.48
C TYR A 153 7.35 -7.79 13.17
N GLN A 154 6.94 -8.91 13.77
CA GLN A 154 7.54 -10.24 13.60
C GLN A 154 6.45 -11.24 13.23
N PHE A 155 6.79 -12.09 12.26
CA PHE A 155 5.96 -13.24 11.90
C PHE A 155 6.20 -14.39 12.90
N LYS A 156 5.29 -15.35 12.94
CA LYS A 156 5.33 -16.50 13.86
C LYS A 156 5.36 -16.08 15.31
N PRO A 157 4.21 -15.69 15.89
CA PRO A 157 4.09 -15.29 17.30
C PRO A 157 4.69 -16.27 18.30
N GLU A 158 4.69 -17.57 17.96
CA GLU A 158 5.23 -18.65 18.78
C GLU A 158 6.74 -18.59 19.01
N VAL A 159 7.47 -17.88 18.15
CA VAL A 159 8.94 -17.69 18.24
C VAL A 159 9.33 -16.21 18.39
N TYR A 160 8.42 -15.42 18.97
CA TYR A 160 8.66 -13.99 19.17
C TYR A 160 9.92 -13.74 20.02
N ASN A 161 10.73 -12.78 19.59
CA ASN A 161 11.94 -12.36 20.28
C ASN A 161 11.97 -10.83 20.42
N GLN A 162 11.97 -10.33 21.67
CA GLN A 162 11.98 -8.89 21.97
C GLN A 162 13.28 -8.18 21.56
N GLU A 163 14.39 -8.89 21.41
CA GLU A 163 15.69 -8.30 21.06
C GLU A 163 15.84 -7.97 19.59
N LEU A 164 14.97 -8.50 18.73
CA LEU A 164 15.06 -8.26 17.29
C LEU A 164 14.74 -6.81 16.93
N LYS A 165 15.67 -6.18 16.24
CA LYS A 165 15.57 -4.79 15.81
C LYS A 165 14.74 -4.66 14.54
N SER A 166 14.01 -3.55 14.45
CA SER A 166 13.35 -3.13 13.21
C SER A 166 14.38 -2.85 12.09
N THR A 167 13.95 -3.08 10.85
CA THR A 167 14.75 -2.73 9.67
C THR A 167 14.81 -1.21 9.42
N MET A 168 13.92 -0.45 10.03
CA MET A 168 13.80 1.00 9.90
C MET A 168 13.84 1.68 11.27
N THR A 169 14.24 2.94 11.29
CA THR A 169 14.24 3.79 12.49
C THR A 169 13.56 5.13 12.19
N PRO A 170 12.84 5.72 13.14
CA PRO A 170 12.34 7.07 13.01
C PRO A 170 13.47 8.09 13.27
N PHE A 171 13.42 9.24 12.61
CA PHE A 171 14.28 10.39 12.91
C PHE A 171 13.46 11.62 13.34
N MET A 172 12.14 11.57 13.20
CA MET A 172 11.19 12.57 13.69
C MET A 172 9.87 11.89 14.09
N SER A 173 8.98 12.63 14.72
CA SER A 173 7.62 12.17 15.01
C SER A 173 6.82 12.01 13.71
N PRO A 174 5.94 11.02 13.60
CA PRO A 174 5.08 10.84 12.44
C PRO A 174 3.98 11.90 12.39
N LEU A 175 3.60 12.31 11.18
CA LEU A 175 2.45 13.20 10.95
C LEU A 175 1.10 12.49 11.00
N VAL A 176 1.05 11.21 10.66
CA VAL A 176 -0.22 10.47 10.53
C VAL A 176 -0.26 9.24 11.42
N HIS A 177 0.71 8.36 11.33
CA HIS A 177 0.82 7.16 12.14
C HIS A 177 2.25 6.64 12.11
N ALA A 178 2.61 5.79 13.09
CA ALA A 178 3.85 5.06 13.03
C ALA A 178 3.91 4.19 11.78
N ALA A 179 5.02 4.19 11.08
CA ALA A 179 5.24 3.30 9.95
C ALA A 179 5.49 1.87 10.45
N PHE A 180 5.04 0.88 9.68
CA PHE A 180 5.32 -0.52 9.97
C PHE A 180 6.62 -0.95 9.30
N ALA A 181 7.46 -1.70 10.02
CA ALA A 181 8.67 -2.26 9.47
C ALA A 181 8.91 -3.69 10.00
N PRO A 182 9.32 -4.64 9.15
CA PRO A 182 9.65 -5.98 9.62
C PRO A 182 10.87 -5.94 10.54
N SER A 183 10.86 -6.77 11.56
CA SER A 183 12.06 -7.03 12.36
C SER A 183 13.03 -7.89 11.56
N GLN A 184 14.34 -7.75 11.85
CA GLN A 184 15.34 -8.68 11.35
C GLN A 184 15.11 -10.08 11.98
N GLY A 185 15.57 -11.12 11.31
CA GLY A 185 15.51 -12.49 11.83
C GLY A 185 14.91 -13.51 10.88
N ILE A 186 15.06 -14.78 11.25
CA ILE A 186 14.73 -15.92 10.38
C ILE A 186 13.23 -15.99 10.04
N ALA A 187 12.32 -15.64 10.95
CA ALA A 187 10.88 -15.65 10.69
C ALA A 187 10.48 -14.66 9.59
N SER A 188 11.10 -13.47 9.58
CA SER A 188 10.91 -12.48 8.51
C SER A 188 11.50 -12.94 7.18
N GLU A 189 12.64 -13.64 7.20
CA GLU A 189 13.20 -14.24 5.99
C GLU A 189 12.31 -15.34 5.41
N GLN A 190 11.82 -16.23 6.25
CA GLN A 190 10.91 -17.30 5.86
C GLN A 190 9.60 -16.75 5.27
N GLN A 191 9.02 -15.72 5.89
CA GLN A 191 7.83 -15.07 5.35
C GLN A 191 8.11 -14.32 4.05
N CYS A 192 9.30 -13.72 3.92
CA CYS A 192 9.75 -13.12 2.67
C CYS A 192 9.78 -14.16 1.52
N VAL A 193 10.41 -15.31 1.75
CA VAL A 193 10.46 -16.39 0.76
C VAL A 193 9.06 -16.91 0.49
N LYS A 194 8.30 -17.24 1.53
CA LYS A 194 6.92 -17.73 1.39
C LYS A 194 6.07 -16.77 0.54
N GLY A 195 5.93 -15.51 0.97
CA GLY A 195 4.98 -14.58 0.35
C GLY A 195 5.47 -13.94 -0.96
N ARG A 196 6.80 -13.98 -1.27
CA ARG A 196 7.36 -13.35 -2.48
C ARG A 196 7.86 -14.34 -3.52
N ILE A 197 7.94 -15.62 -3.19
CA ILE A 197 8.45 -16.66 -4.08
C ILE A 197 7.49 -17.85 -4.08
N ASP A 198 7.32 -18.56 -2.95
CA ASP A 198 6.62 -19.83 -2.93
C ASP A 198 5.11 -19.71 -3.20
N ASP A 199 4.44 -18.76 -2.56
CA ASP A 199 2.99 -18.49 -2.77
C ASP A 199 2.68 -17.96 -4.19
N LEU A 200 3.72 -17.55 -4.93
CA LEU A 200 3.59 -17.00 -6.28
C LEU A 200 3.88 -18.02 -7.39
N LYS A 201 4.37 -19.19 -7.05
CA LYS A 201 4.61 -20.28 -8.01
C LYS A 201 3.30 -20.70 -8.67
N ARG A 202 3.27 -20.66 -9.98
CA ARG A 202 2.10 -20.99 -10.80
C ARG A 202 2.46 -21.95 -11.92
N PRO A 203 1.47 -22.72 -12.41
CA PRO A 203 1.66 -23.51 -13.63
C PRO A 203 2.06 -22.59 -14.79
N GLU A 204 2.86 -23.12 -15.69
CA GLU A 204 3.17 -22.42 -16.94
C GLU A 204 1.88 -22.13 -17.74
N PRO A 205 1.82 -20.96 -18.42
CA PRO A 205 0.69 -20.63 -19.26
C PRO A 205 0.48 -21.69 -20.36
N LYS A 206 -0.78 -22.03 -20.65
CA LYS A 206 -1.10 -22.99 -21.71
C LYS A 206 -0.56 -22.49 -23.07
N PRO A 207 -0.06 -23.37 -23.95
CA PRO A 207 0.34 -23.01 -25.30
C PRO A 207 -0.79 -22.30 -26.06
N SER A 208 -0.44 -21.27 -26.84
CA SER A 208 -1.39 -20.50 -27.65
C SER A 208 -0.71 -20.02 -28.92
N VAL A 209 -1.18 -20.51 -30.07
CA VAL A 209 -0.64 -20.13 -31.38
C VAL A 209 -0.73 -18.60 -31.59
N PHE A 210 -1.84 -17.99 -31.21
CA PHE A 210 -2.02 -16.54 -31.32
C PHE A 210 -1.03 -15.76 -30.45
N ARG A 211 -0.90 -16.11 -29.17
CA ARG A 211 0.06 -15.47 -28.27
C ARG A 211 1.49 -15.65 -28.77
N ASP A 212 1.84 -16.85 -29.20
CA ASP A 212 3.20 -17.19 -29.63
C ASP A 212 3.54 -16.45 -30.95
N SER A 213 2.59 -16.29 -31.90
CA SER A 213 2.79 -15.42 -33.07
C SER A 213 2.96 -13.95 -32.68
N CYS A 214 2.25 -13.46 -31.67
CA CYS A 214 2.42 -12.10 -31.14
C CYS A 214 3.82 -11.88 -30.55
N VAL A 215 4.50 -12.91 -30.02
CA VAL A 215 5.89 -12.81 -29.57
C VAL A 215 6.82 -12.51 -30.76
N ASP A 216 6.69 -13.24 -31.87
CA ASP A 216 7.52 -13.05 -33.04
C ASP A 216 7.30 -11.65 -33.69
N GLU A 217 6.03 -11.22 -33.76
CA GLU A 217 5.65 -9.88 -34.21
C GLU A 217 6.30 -8.80 -33.30
N PHE A 218 6.15 -8.94 -31.99
CA PHE A 218 6.65 -7.98 -31.01
C PHE A 218 8.18 -7.86 -31.05
N VAL A 219 8.90 -8.99 -31.11
CA VAL A 219 10.36 -9.02 -31.17
C VAL A 219 10.85 -8.29 -32.44
N LYS A 220 10.18 -8.47 -33.58
CA LYS A 220 10.48 -7.74 -34.82
C LYS A 220 10.23 -6.24 -34.71
N LEU A 221 9.12 -5.84 -34.06
CA LEU A 221 8.76 -4.43 -33.89
C LEU A 221 9.69 -3.70 -32.94
N VAL A 222 10.15 -4.40 -31.87
CA VAL A 222 11.06 -3.83 -30.85
C VAL A 222 12.49 -3.70 -31.37
N ILE A 223 13.04 -4.73 -32.01
CA ILE A 223 14.46 -4.76 -32.42
C ILE A 223 14.66 -4.37 -33.91
N GLY A 224 13.71 -4.75 -34.76
CA GLY A 224 13.86 -4.56 -36.19
C GLY A 224 15.00 -5.42 -36.75
N GLU A 225 15.79 -4.82 -37.67
CA GLU A 225 16.97 -5.44 -38.27
C GLU A 225 18.28 -4.97 -37.64
N GLU A 226 18.24 -4.17 -36.57
CA GLU A 226 19.40 -3.61 -35.90
C GLU A 226 20.12 -4.68 -35.06
N VAL A 227 21.46 -4.74 -35.21
CA VAL A 227 22.29 -5.56 -34.35
C VAL A 227 23.03 -4.66 -33.36
N LEU A 228 22.70 -4.79 -32.10
CA LEU A 228 23.26 -3.99 -31.03
C LEU A 228 24.66 -4.50 -30.64
N GLN A 229 25.50 -3.58 -30.18
CA GLN A 229 26.79 -3.91 -29.59
C GLN A 229 26.71 -3.80 -28.06
N PRO A 230 27.16 -4.79 -27.29
CA PRO A 230 27.27 -4.66 -25.84
C PRO A 230 28.19 -3.49 -25.47
N PHE A 231 27.87 -2.78 -24.39
CA PHE A 231 28.76 -1.72 -23.88
C PHE A 231 30.09 -2.29 -23.45
N SER A 232 31.16 -1.53 -23.62
CA SER A 232 32.47 -1.89 -23.09
C SER A 232 32.48 -1.83 -21.55
N VAL A 233 33.42 -2.47 -20.90
CA VAL A 233 33.59 -2.39 -19.45
C VAL A 233 33.84 -0.94 -19.00
N ASP A 234 34.56 -0.17 -19.80
CA ASP A 234 34.84 1.23 -19.47
C ASP A 234 33.61 2.10 -19.59
N ASP A 235 32.71 1.83 -20.55
CA ASP A 235 31.39 2.47 -20.61
C ASP A 235 30.59 2.17 -19.34
N ILE A 236 30.57 0.90 -18.87
CA ILE A 236 29.89 0.53 -17.64
C ILE A 236 30.48 1.27 -16.42
N LYS A 237 31.79 1.38 -16.29
CA LYS A 237 32.46 2.16 -15.22
C LYS A 237 32.03 3.64 -15.24
N ASN A 238 31.95 4.23 -16.42
CA ASN A 238 31.58 5.63 -16.60
C ASN A 238 30.13 5.91 -16.27
N HIS A 239 29.22 4.94 -16.51
CA HIS A 239 27.78 5.07 -16.21
C HIS A 239 27.45 4.69 -14.76
N GLN A 240 28.10 3.69 -14.19
CA GLN A 240 27.85 3.19 -12.83
C GLN A 240 28.78 3.85 -11.80
N THR A 241 28.59 5.12 -11.53
CA THR A 241 29.49 5.97 -10.74
C THR A 241 29.39 5.81 -9.22
N ARG A 242 28.37 5.11 -8.69
CA ARG A 242 28.19 4.94 -7.24
C ARG A 242 29.34 4.08 -6.66
N PRO A 243 29.87 4.41 -5.45
CA PRO A 243 30.97 3.65 -4.86
C PRO A 243 30.71 2.14 -4.75
N SER A 244 29.49 1.73 -4.41
CA SER A 244 29.10 0.31 -4.34
C SER A 244 29.07 -0.37 -5.71
N GLN A 245 28.74 0.36 -6.77
CA GLN A 245 28.78 -0.15 -8.15
C GLN A 245 30.23 -0.30 -8.63
N GLN A 246 31.07 0.70 -8.38
CA GLN A 246 32.50 0.63 -8.69
C GLN A 246 33.22 -0.53 -7.97
N ALA A 247 32.92 -0.72 -6.68
CA ALA A 247 33.39 -1.85 -5.90
C ALA A 247 32.94 -3.22 -6.48
N SER A 248 31.67 -3.28 -6.97
CA SER A 248 31.15 -4.48 -7.63
C SER A 248 31.88 -4.77 -8.93
N ILE A 249 32.15 -3.75 -9.74
CA ILE A 249 32.92 -3.89 -10.99
C ILE A 249 34.37 -4.35 -10.69
N ALA A 250 35.04 -3.72 -9.73
CA ALA A 250 36.38 -4.13 -9.33
C ALA A 250 36.44 -5.60 -8.87
N SER A 251 35.41 -6.02 -8.09
CA SER A 251 35.29 -7.40 -7.61
C SER A 251 35.10 -8.42 -8.74
N ALA A 252 34.47 -8.02 -9.86
CA ALA A 252 34.28 -8.90 -11.02
C ALA A 252 35.61 -9.32 -11.67
N PHE A 253 36.64 -8.47 -11.62
CA PHE A 253 37.98 -8.80 -12.16
C PHE A 253 38.80 -9.68 -11.24
N VAL A 254 38.58 -9.57 -9.92
CA VAL A 254 39.36 -10.39 -8.95
C VAL A 254 38.87 -11.83 -8.94
N ALA A 255 37.64 -12.01 -9.22
CA ALA A 255 36.97 -13.26 -9.11
C ALA A 255 37.07 -14.00 -10.46
N GLY A 256 37.66 -15.15 -10.51
CA GLY A 256 37.83 -15.94 -11.74
C GLY A 256 36.53 -16.35 -12.44
N PRO A 257 36.58 -16.99 -13.62
CA PRO A 257 35.45 -17.15 -14.53
C PRO A 257 34.37 -18.20 -14.12
N LYS A 258 34.54 -18.90 -13.02
CA LYS A 258 33.58 -19.93 -12.56
C LYS A 258 32.95 -19.56 -11.22
N TYR A 259 31.78 -18.93 -11.26
CA TYR A 259 30.99 -18.67 -10.09
C TYR A 259 29.81 -19.64 -10.02
N PRO A 260 29.43 -20.09 -8.81
CA PRO A 260 28.18 -20.81 -8.64
C PRO A 260 26.98 -19.88 -8.94
N ALA A 261 25.91 -20.44 -9.46
CA ALA A 261 24.64 -19.76 -9.69
C ALA A 261 23.93 -19.53 -8.33
N ILE A 262 24.41 -18.55 -7.57
CA ILE A 262 23.96 -18.23 -6.22
C ILE A 262 23.53 -16.77 -6.16
N LEU A 263 22.38 -16.51 -5.56
CA LEU A 263 21.92 -15.19 -5.19
C LEU A 263 22.21 -14.93 -3.71
N LYS A 264 22.92 -13.86 -3.42
CA LYS A 264 22.98 -13.30 -2.07
C LYS A 264 21.80 -12.37 -1.89
N CYS A 265 20.91 -12.72 -0.98
CA CYS A 265 19.66 -12.03 -0.76
C CYS A 265 19.63 -11.33 0.60
N PHE A 266 18.77 -10.35 0.75
CA PHE A 266 18.46 -9.73 2.03
C PHE A 266 17.05 -9.08 1.98
N ILE A 267 16.46 -8.91 3.15
CA ILE A 267 15.19 -8.20 3.28
C ILE A 267 15.40 -6.72 2.98
N LYS A 268 14.60 -6.16 2.08
CA LYS A 268 14.61 -4.74 1.76
C LYS A 268 14.22 -3.93 2.99
N LYS A 269 15.10 -2.99 3.35
CA LYS A 269 14.87 -2.08 4.46
C LYS A 269 13.96 -0.96 3.98
N GLU A 270 12.67 -1.10 4.22
CA GLU A 270 11.65 -0.09 3.87
C GLU A 270 10.51 -0.07 4.88
N ALA A 271 9.84 1.07 4.97
CA ALA A 271 8.68 1.29 5.80
C ALA A 271 7.40 1.09 4.98
N TYR A 272 6.37 0.54 5.61
CA TYR A 272 5.07 0.28 5.04
C TYR A 272 3.99 1.05 5.81
N GLN A 273 2.84 1.25 5.17
CA GLN A 273 1.66 1.82 5.82
C GLN A 273 0.93 0.79 6.70
N ASP A 274 1.16 -0.50 6.44
CA ASP A 274 0.58 -1.62 7.17
C ASP A 274 1.55 -2.81 7.17
N VAL A 275 1.22 -3.88 7.90
CA VAL A 275 1.97 -5.13 7.90
C VAL A 275 1.92 -5.77 6.50
N LYS A 276 3.09 -6.01 5.91
CA LYS A 276 3.23 -6.65 4.58
C LYS A 276 4.35 -7.67 4.59
N ASP A 277 4.27 -8.65 3.69
CA ASP A 277 5.40 -9.56 3.46
C ASP A 277 6.65 -8.77 3.08
N PRO A 278 7.79 -9.00 3.77
CA PRO A 278 9.02 -8.29 3.45
C PRO A 278 9.43 -8.52 2.00
N ARG A 279 10.00 -7.48 1.37
CA ARG A 279 10.51 -7.61 -0.01
C ARG A 279 11.92 -8.17 0.00
N ASN A 280 12.21 -9.04 -0.96
CA ASN A 280 13.52 -9.61 -1.18
C ASN A 280 14.35 -8.74 -2.14
N ILE A 281 15.59 -8.47 -1.79
CA ILE A 281 16.59 -7.94 -2.72
C ILE A 281 17.58 -9.05 -3.00
N SER A 282 17.69 -9.43 -4.27
CA SER A 282 18.58 -10.49 -4.76
C SER A 282 19.81 -9.86 -5.40
N THR A 283 21.00 -10.28 -5.00
CA THR A 283 22.27 -9.82 -5.57
C THR A 283 22.97 -10.96 -6.28
N TYR A 284 23.15 -10.83 -7.59
CA TYR A 284 23.91 -11.77 -8.41
C TYR A 284 25.42 -11.64 -8.17
N ASN A 285 26.18 -12.64 -8.56
CA ASN A 285 27.65 -12.55 -8.50
C ASN A 285 28.16 -11.40 -9.36
N HIS A 286 29.34 -10.89 -9.03
CA HIS A 286 29.89 -9.68 -9.65
C HIS A 286 30.20 -9.82 -11.13
N ALA A 287 30.66 -11.02 -11.58
CA ALA A 287 30.97 -11.28 -12.98
C ALA A 287 29.72 -11.29 -13.85
N ASP A 288 28.70 -12.09 -13.48
CA ASP A 288 27.42 -12.14 -14.20
C ASP A 288 26.73 -10.76 -14.21
N LYS A 289 26.85 -9.99 -13.12
CA LYS A 289 26.35 -8.60 -13.06
C LYS A 289 27.05 -7.71 -14.07
N LEU A 290 28.38 -7.76 -14.15
CA LEU A 290 29.13 -6.93 -15.07
C LEU A 290 28.78 -7.27 -16.52
N THR A 291 28.85 -8.55 -16.89
CA THR A 291 28.50 -9.00 -18.25
C THR A 291 27.04 -8.67 -18.59
N MET A 292 26.07 -8.93 -17.68
CA MET A 292 24.68 -8.56 -17.92
C MET A 292 24.50 -7.04 -18.04
N SER A 293 25.26 -6.22 -17.31
CA SER A 293 25.21 -4.76 -17.44
C SER A 293 25.60 -4.29 -18.84
N GLN A 294 26.58 -4.91 -19.48
CA GLN A 294 27.01 -4.55 -20.84
C GLN A 294 25.86 -4.72 -21.85
N TYR A 295 25.16 -5.85 -21.80
CA TYR A 295 24.01 -6.12 -22.66
C TYR A 295 22.77 -5.30 -22.27
N ALA A 296 22.44 -5.26 -20.98
CA ALA A 296 21.22 -4.59 -20.50
C ALA A 296 21.27 -3.07 -20.74
N MET A 297 22.43 -2.44 -20.61
CA MET A 297 22.56 -1.01 -20.87
C MET A 297 22.47 -0.71 -22.36
N ALA A 298 23.06 -1.53 -23.23
CA ALA A 298 22.92 -1.38 -24.68
C ALA A 298 21.46 -1.55 -25.12
N LEU A 299 20.77 -2.58 -24.62
CA LEU A 299 19.34 -2.77 -24.88
C LEU A 299 18.53 -1.60 -24.34
N SER A 300 18.75 -1.15 -23.10
CA SER A 300 18.03 0.00 -22.53
C SER A 300 18.26 1.29 -23.35
N GLN A 301 19.45 1.50 -23.86
CA GLN A 301 19.76 2.64 -24.75
C GLN A 301 18.92 2.57 -26.04
N HIS A 302 18.82 1.39 -26.65
CA HIS A 302 17.99 1.16 -27.82
C HIS A 302 16.49 1.39 -27.52
N LEU A 303 16.00 0.90 -26.37
CA LEU A 303 14.59 1.02 -25.97
C LEU A 303 14.15 2.46 -25.69
N LYS A 304 15.06 3.35 -25.31
CA LYS A 304 14.75 4.78 -25.07
C LYS A 304 14.15 5.51 -26.25
N LYS A 305 14.34 5.01 -27.50
CA LYS A 305 13.71 5.58 -28.69
C LYS A 305 12.20 5.42 -28.72
N PHE A 306 11.64 4.48 -27.94
CA PHE A 306 10.21 4.25 -27.90
C PHE A 306 9.52 5.12 -26.85
N SER A 307 8.39 5.70 -27.21
CA SER A 307 7.58 6.54 -26.30
C SER A 307 7.04 5.76 -25.08
N TRP A 308 6.74 4.48 -25.28
CA TRP A 308 6.24 3.59 -24.22
C TRP A 308 7.30 3.16 -23.18
N TYR A 309 8.60 3.38 -23.44
CA TYR A 309 9.66 2.98 -22.51
C TYR A 309 9.95 4.08 -21.48
N GLY A 310 9.47 3.87 -20.23
CA GLY A 310 9.62 4.82 -19.13
C GLY A 310 11.02 4.88 -18.49
N PRO A 311 11.77 3.74 -18.33
CA PRO A 311 13.06 3.78 -17.65
C PRO A 311 14.09 4.69 -18.31
N GLY A 312 14.66 5.60 -17.50
CA GLY A 312 15.67 6.55 -17.97
C GLY A 312 15.12 7.82 -18.64
N LYS A 313 13.81 7.97 -18.76
CA LYS A 313 13.18 9.27 -19.05
C LYS A 313 13.31 10.19 -17.84
N THR A 314 13.41 11.48 -18.11
CA THR A 314 13.35 12.51 -17.05
C THR A 314 11.91 12.66 -16.52
N PRO A 315 11.74 13.20 -15.32
CA PRO A 315 10.41 13.47 -14.79
C PRO A 315 9.49 14.25 -15.72
N ILE A 316 9.99 15.30 -16.37
CA ILE A 316 9.20 16.10 -17.33
C ILE A 316 8.83 15.26 -18.58
N GLU A 317 9.73 14.42 -19.09
CA GLU A 317 9.41 13.56 -20.25
C GLU A 317 8.32 12.54 -19.90
N ILE A 318 8.32 12.01 -18.64
CA ILE A 318 7.26 11.13 -18.15
C ILE A 318 5.94 11.89 -18.06
N ALA A 319 5.93 13.08 -17.46
CA ALA A 319 4.73 13.90 -17.32
C ALA A 319 4.15 14.30 -18.69
N THR A 320 5.01 14.68 -19.63
CA THR A 320 4.62 14.98 -21.02
C THR A 320 3.98 13.77 -21.68
N ARG A 321 4.59 12.58 -21.52
CA ARG A 321 4.03 11.36 -22.12
C ARG A 321 2.69 10.96 -21.51
N VAL A 322 2.51 11.11 -20.21
CA VAL A 322 1.21 10.89 -19.55
C VAL A 322 0.15 11.85 -20.12
N ALA A 323 0.49 13.13 -20.26
CA ALA A 323 -0.43 14.13 -20.83
C ALA A 323 -0.81 13.81 -22.28
N GLU A 324 0.17 13.42 -23.12
CA GLU A 324 -0.09 12.98 -24.52
C GLU A 324 -1.06 11.78 -24.58
N ILE A 325 -0.88 10.79 -23.69
CA ILE A 325 -1.75 9.60 -23.61
C ILE A 325 -3.18 10.02 -23.24
N CYS A 326 -3.32 10.88 -22.21
CA CYS A 326 -4.63 11.36 -21.77
C CYS A 326 -5.31 12.23 -22.83
N GLU A 327 -4.58 13.13 -23.48
CA GLU A 327 -5.10 13.98 -24.54
C GLU A 327 -5.59 13.15 -25.74
N GLY A 328 -4.82 12.12 -26.13
CA GLY A 328 -5.15 11.21 -27.22
C GLY A 328 -6.25 10.19 -26.93
N ALA A 329 -6.49 9.86 -25.65
CA ALA A 329 -7.51 8.90 -25.26
C ALA A 329 -8.92 9.37 -25.64
N GLN A 330 -9.72 8.50 -26.24
CA GLN A 330 -11.08 8.85 -26.69
C GLN A 330 -12.10 8.68 -25.56
N ARG A 331 -11.94 7.67 -24.71
CA ARG A 331 -12.90 7.28 -23.67
C ARG A 331 -12.31 7.31 -22.28
N PHE A 332 -11.15 6.71 -22.09
CA PHE A 332 -10.54 6.52 -20.77
C PHE A 332 -9.05 6.21 -20.88
N VAL A 333 -8.36 6.27 -19.75
CA VAL A 333 -7.05 5.64 -19.59
C VAL A 333 -7.14 4.47 -18.61
N ASN A 334 -6.36 3.43 -18.86
CA ASN A 334 -6.18 2.25 -18.02
C ASN A 334 -4.87 2.39 -17.27
N ILE A 335 -4.96 2.44 -15.95
CA ILE A 335 -3.82 2.45 -15.02
C ILE A 335 -3.62 1.03 -14.54
N SER A 336 -2.42 0.49 -14.67
CA SER A 336 -2.14 -0.89 -14.36
C SER A 336 -0.89 -1.08 -13.49
N ASP A 337 -0.95 -2.06 -12.59
CA ASP A 337 0.16 -2.57 -11.78
C ASP A 337 0.11 -4.10 -11.76
N TYR A 338 1.26 -4.77 -11.77
CA TYR A 338 1.32 -6.22 -11.73
C TYR A 338 1.61 -6.73 -10.33
N HIS A 339 0.72 -7.58 -9.81
CA HIS A 339 0.86 -8.13 -8.48
C HIS A 339 2.16 -8.93 -8.30
N ARG A 340 3.13 -8.37 -7.56
CA ARG A 340 4.41 -9.00 -7.22
C ARG A 340 5.14 -9.59 -8.44
N MET A 341 5.25 -8.81 -9.51
CA MET A 341 5.72 -9.24 -10.83
C MET A 341 7.01 -10.06 -10.78
N ASP A 342 8.02 -9.66 -9.98
CA ASP A 342 9.30 -10.39 -9.87
C ASP A 342 9.11 -11.88 -9.55
N GLY A 343 8.17 -12.21 -8.65
CA GLY A 343 7.93 -13.58 -8.20
C GLY A 343 7.05 -14.42 -9.14
N THR A 344 6.32 -13.76 -10.06
CA THR A 344 5.33 -14.41 -10.95
C THR A 344 5.87 -14.70 -12.37
N ILE A 345 7.14 -14.39 -12.62
CA ILE A 345 7.73 -14.60 -13.96
C ILE A 345 7.81 -16.09 -14.31
N SER A 346 7.09 -16.45 -15.38
CA SER A 346 7.06 -17.80 -15.93
C SER A 346 8.24 -18.07 -16.89
N ARG A 347 8.46 -19.33 -17.25
CA ARG A 347 9.43 -19.70 -18.30
C ARG A 347 9.03 -19.13 -19.65
N PHE A 348 7.73 -18.99 -19.89
CA PHE A 348 7.23 -18.32 -21.11
C PHE A 348 7.73 -16.86 -21.17
N LEU A 349 7.57 -16.08 -20.09
CA LEU A 349 8.07 -14.70 -20.05
C LEU A 349 9.60 -14.62 -20.19
N ARG A 350 10.33 -15.58 -19.60
CA ARG A 350 11.79 -15.71 -19.82
C ARG A 350 12.14 -16.02 -21.28
N SER A 351 11.27 -16.74 -22.00
CA SER A 351 11.51 -17.00 -23.43
C SER A 351 11.37 -15.73 -24.27
N ILE A 352 10.52 -14.79 -23.87
CA ILE A 352 10.43 -13.45 -24.51
C ILE A 352 11.71 -12.66 -24.30
N ASP A 353 12.20 -12.57 -23.03
CA ASP A 353 13.48 -11.91 -22.73
C ASP A 353 14.57 -12.48 -23.64
N ARG A 354 14.65 -13.81 -23.70
CA ARG A 354 15.65 -14.51 -24.51
C ARG A 354 15.48 -14.22 -26.00
N ALA A 355 14.28 -14.24 -26.54
CA ALA A 355 13.99 -13.94 -27.95
C ALA A 355 14.44 -12.53 -28.32
N ILE A 356 14.13 -11.52 -27.46
CA ILE A 356 14.57 -10.15 -27.64
C ILE A 356 16.09 -10.04 -27.61
N MET A 357 16.74 -10.64 -26.60
CA MET A 357 18.20 -10.56 -26.46
C MET A 357 18.94 -11.25 -27.61
N MET A 358 18.47 -12.43 -28.03
CA MET A 358 19.09 -13.19 -29.14
C MET A 358 18.83 -12.55 -30.51
N LYS A 359 17.75 -11.77 -30.68
CA LYS A 359 17.52 -10.96 -31.90
C LYS A 359 18.38 -9.69 -31.87
N ALA A 360 18.52 -9.06 -30.67
CA ALA A 360 19.25 -7.81 -30.52
C ALA A 360 20.77 -7.95 -30.63
N PHE A 361 21.33 -9.06 -30.18
CA PHE A 361 22.79 -9.24 -30.09
C PHE A 361 23.26 -10.48 -30.86
N HIS A 362 24.40 -10.33 -31.51
CA HIS A 362 25.09 -11.48 -32.10
C HIS A 362 25.83 -12.26 -31.00
N ASP A 363 25.51 -13.53 -30.81
CA ASP A 363 26.10 -14.40 -29.77
C ASP A 363 26.82 -15.63 -30.38
N PRO A 364 27.95 -15.43 -31.08
CA PRO A 364 28.65 -16.52 -31.76
C PRO A 364 29.26 -17.53 -30.81
N THR A 365 29.54 -17.13 -29.59
CA THR A 365 30.14 -17.96 -28.53
C THR A 365 29.12 -18.67 -27.65
N GLY A 366 27.86 -18.28 -27.69
CA GLY A 366 26.83 -18.75 -26.80
C GLY A 366 26.91 -18.17 -25.38
N GLU A 367 27.76 -17.19 -25.12
CA GLU A 367 27.99 -16.60 -23.80
C GLU A 367 26.73 -15.92 -23.28
N LEU A 368 26.06 -15.13 -24.11
CA LEU A 368 24.82 -14.44 -23.74
C LEU A 368 23.70 -15.44 -23.40
N ASN A 369 23.56 -16.50 -24.22
CA ASN A 369 22.58 -17.54 -23.97
C ASN A 369 22.82 -18.27 -22.64
N GLU A 370 24.06 -18.58 -22.30
CA GLU A 370 24.41 -19.19 -21.02
C GLU A 370 24.22 -18.22 -19.86
N LEU A 371 24.52 -16.93 -20.04
CA LEU A 371 24.26 -15.90 -19.04
C LEU A 371 22.76 -15.77 -18.74
N LEU A 372 21.90 -15.79 -19.77
CA LEU A 372 20.44 -15.74 -19.60
C LEU A 372 19.92 -16.97 -18.85
N LYS A 373 20.42 -18.16 -19.12
CA LYS A 373 20.10 -19.38 -18.36
C LYS A 373 20.53 -19.27 -16.90
N ARG A 374 21.75 -18.82 -16.64
CA ARG A 374 22.28 -18.63 -15.27
C ARG A 374 21.49 -17.58 -14.48
N ASN A 375 20.94 -16.57 -15.14
CA ASN A 375 20.06 -15.58 -14.48
C ASN A 375 18.68 -16.11 -14.11
N ALA A 376 18.26 -17.26 -14.66
CA ALA A 376 16.93 -17.80 -14.44
C ALA A 376 16.90 -18.96 -13.42
N ASP A 377 18.02 -19.60 -13.11
CA ASP A 377 18.05 -20.80 -12.28
C ASP A 377 19.14 -20.71 -11.21
N ASN A 378 18.84 -20.01 -10.13
CA ASN A 378 19.75 -19.77 -9.02
C ASN A 378 19.19 -20.30 -7.70
N THR A 379 20.09 -20.56 -6.75
CA THR A 379 19.72 -20.76 -5.35
C THR A 379 19.96 -19.46 -4.58
N GLY A 380 18.90 -18.96 -3.91
CA GLY A 380 18.95 -17.79 -3.06
C GLY A 380 19.32 -18.14 -1.62
N TYR A 381 20.12 -17.29 -1.00
CA TYR A 381 20.55 -17.39 0.40
C TYR A 381 20.33 -16.08 1.12
N LEU A 382 19.60 -16.10 2.22
CA LEU A 382 19.40 -14.96 3.12
C LEU A 382 20.34 -15.06 4.34
N PRO A 383 20.61 -13.94 5.04
CA PRO A 383 21.63 -13.86 6.09
C PRO A 383 21.43 -14.83 7.27
N GLU A 384 20.18 -15.10 7.67
CA GLU A 384 19.87 -15.99 8.79
C GLU A 384 19.77 -17.48 8.38
N GLY A 385 20.18 -17.79 7.14
CA GLY A 385 20.28 -19.16 6.64
C GLY A 385 19.08 -19.67 5.85
N THR A 386 18.05 -18.87 5.64
CA THR A 386 16.93 -19.26 4.78
C THR A 386 17.39 -19.37 3.32
N THR A 387 17.00 -20.45 2.64
CA THR A 387 17.32 -20.71 1.24
C THR A 387 16.07 -20.92 0.40
N PHE A 388 16.18 -20.65 -0.90
CA PHE A 388 15.09 -20.91 -1.85
C PHE A 388 15.62 -21.17 -3.26
N ALA A 389 14.84 -21.89 -4.08
CA ALA A 389 15.11 -22.02 -5.51
C ALA A 389 14.42 -20.86 -6.25
N GLN A 390 15.19 -20.09 -7.02
CA GLN A 390 14.66 -18.99 -7.83
C GLN A 390 13.74 -19.50 -8.93
N GLU A 391 14.06 -20.61 -9.56
CA GLU A 391 13.39 -21.15 -10.77
C GLU A 391 13.31 -20.08 -11.88
N SER A 392 12.10 -19.85 -12.44
CA SER A 392 11.89 -18.81 -13.46
C SER A 392 11.70 -17.40 -12.90
N SER A 393 11.50 -17.23 -11.59
CA SER A 393 11.27 -15.90 -10.98
C SER A 393 12.43 -14.94 -11.25
N HIS A 394 12.17 -13.63 -11.19
CA HIS A 394 13.17 -12.61 -11.49
C HIS A 394 13.85 -12.11 -10.21
N GLY A 395 15.19 -12.14 -10.18
CA GLY A 395 15.93 -11.54 -9.07
C GLY A 395 16.00 -10.02 -9.22
N SER A 396 15.48 -9.30 -8.24
CA SER A 396 15.33 -7.83 -8.26
C SER A 396 16.64 -7.05 -8.49
N GLY A 397 17.78 -7.63 -8.17
CA GLY A 397 19.12 -7.02 -8.37
C GLY A 397 19.81 -7.40 -9.68
N CYS A 398 19.11 -7.99 -10.63
CA CYS A 398 19.62 -8.18 -11.99
C CYS A 398 19.78 -6.81 -12.68
N PRO A 399 20.90 -6.52 -13.37
CA PRO A 399 21.05 -5.28 -14.12
C PRO A 399 19.97 -5.04 -15.19
N ALA A 400 19.35 -6.11 -15.69
CA ALA A 400 18.28 -6.06 -16.68
C ALA A 400 16.87 -5.93 -16.06
N THR A 401 16.71 -5.85 -14.73
CA THR A 401 15.40 -5.85 -14.08
C THR A 401 14.46 -4.79 -14.66
N SER A 402 14.90 -3.54 -14.72
CA SER A 402 14.07 -2.44 -15.21
C SER A 402 13.65 -2.64 -16.67
N CYS A 403 14.57 -2.98 -17.56
CA CYS A 403 14.24 -3.16 -18.97
C CYS A 403 13.41 -4.42 -19.23
N PHE A 404 13.70 -5.55 -18.57
CA PHE A 404 12.91 -6.77 -18.76
C PHE A 404 11.51 -6.68 -18.19
N GLN A 405 11.34 -6.10 -16.98
CA GLN A 405 9.99 -5.91 -16.42
C GLN A 405 9.16 -4.98 -17.32
N THR A 406 9.74 -3.88 -17.79
CA THR A 406 9.06 -2.99 -18.73
C THR A 406 8.70 -3.70 -20.04
N LEU A 407 9.62 -4.47 -20.62
CA LEU A 407 9.35 -5.22 -21.85
C LEU A 407 8.23 -6.26 -21.69
N ARG A 408 8.17 -6.93 -20.56
CA ARG A 408 7.11 -7.90 -20.26
C ARG A 408 5.75 -7.22 -20.07
N ALA A 409 5.72 -6.08 -19.37
CA ALA A 409 4.51 -5.27 -19.22
C ALA A 409 4.03 -4.74 -20.57
N VAL A 410 4.94 -4.20 -21.37
CA VAL A 410 4.67 -3.71 -22.74
C VAL A 410 4.21 -4.82 -23.66
N PHE A 411 4.83 -6.01 -23.61
CA PHE A 411 4.34 -7.17 -24.37
C PHE A 411 2.92 -7.56 -23.96
N THR A 412 2.61 -7.51 -22.68
CA THR A 412 1.25 -7.83 -22.19
C THR A 412 0.22 -6.82 -22.69
N ALA A 413 0.55 -5.52 -22.66
CA ALA A 413 -0.30 -4.47 -23.24
C ALA A 413 -0.43 -4.63 -24.77
N TYR A 414 0.67 -4.93 -25.47
CA TYR A 414 0.65 -5.26 -26.90
C TYR A 414 -0.30 -6.41 -27.21
N LEU A 415 -0.17 -7.53 -26.48
CA LEU A 415 -1.02 -8.72 -26.64
C LEU A 415 -2.50 -8.38 -26.36
N ALA A 416 -2.78 -7.52 -25.39
CA ALA A 416 -4.11 -7.04 -25.07
C ALA A 416 -4.72 -6.24 -26.24
N TYR A 417 -3.97 -5.28 -26.82
CA TYR A 417 -4.41 -4.57 -28.02
C TYR A 417 -4.60 -5.52 -29.22
N ARG A 418 -3.69 -6.46 -29.45
CA ARG A 418 -3.83 -7.46 -30.52
C ARG A 418 -5.09 -8.34 -30.36
N HIS A 419 -5.53 -8.56 -29.12
CA HIS A 419 -6.77 -9.28 -28.80
C HIS A 419 -8.02 -8.40 -28.97
N ALA A 420 -7.93 -7.13 -28.66
CA ALA A 420 -9.03 -6.18 -28.70
C ALA A 420 -9.51 -5.89 -30.15
N VAL A 421 -10.72 -5.36 -30.24
CA VAL A 421 -11.28 -4.81 -31.48
C VAL A 421 -10.91 -3.33 -31.57
N ASP A 422 -10.25 -2.96 -32.67
CA ASP A 422 -9.95 -1.56 -32.99
C ASP A 422 -11.25 -0.81 -33.32
N PRO A 423 -11.63 0.19 -32.52
CA PRO A 423 -12.87 0.93 -32.75
C PRO A 423 -12.90 1.70 -34.08
N ALA A 424 -11.72 1.98 -34.67
CA ALA A 424 -11.66 2.68 -35.95
C ALA A 424 -11.97 1.78 -37.16
N THR A 425 -11.71 0.47 -37.02
CA THR A 425 -11.85 -0.48 -38.16
C THR A 425 -12.91 -1.54 -37.93
N GLY A 426 -13.35 -1.77 -36.67
CA GLY A 426 -14.23 -2.88 -36.26
C GLY A 426 -13.58 -4.25 -36.37
N ALA A 427 -12.28 -4.34 -36.63
CA ALA A 427 -11.48 -5.55 -36.72
C ALA A 427 -10.45 -5.61 -35.58
N ARG A 428 -9.74 -6.72 -35.41
CA ARG A 428 -8.61 -6.77 -34.48
C ARG A 428 -7.50 -5.83 -34.90
N TYR A 429 -6.82 -5.21 -33.92
CA TYR A 429 -5.65 -4.37 -34.20
C TYR A 429 -4.60 -5.13 -35.04
N THR A 430 -4.04 -4.47 -36.07
CA THR A 430 -2.84 -4.98 -36.74
C THR A 430 -1.63 -4.90 -35.80
N PRO A 431 -0.53 -5.64 -36.07
CA PRO A 431 0.68 -5.57 -35.26
C PRO A 431 1.21 -4.15 -35.06
N GLU A 432 1.33 -3.38 -36.15
CA GLU A 432 1.87 -2.01 -36.12
C GLU A 432 0.96 -1.07 -35.33
N ARG A 433 -0.36 -1.19 -35.54
CA ARG A 433 -1.30 -0.35 -34.84
C ARG A 433 -1.40 -0.66 -33.36
N ALA A 434 -1.39 -1.96 -32.97
CA ALA A 434 -1.31 -2.37 -31.57
C ALA A 434 -0.05 -1.83 -30.90
N PHE A 435 1.09 -1.93 -31.57
CA PHE A 435 2.37 -1.43 -31.07
C PHE A 435 2.40 0.08 -30.90
N ALA A 436 1.81 0.83 -31.85
CA ALA A 436 1.68 2.28 -31.80
C ALA A 436 0.69 2.76 -30.71
N SER A 437 -0.26 1.91 -30.29
CA SER A 437 -1.27 2.25 -29.29
C SER A 437 -0.75 2.11 -27.85
N ILE A 438 0.40 1.47 -27.62
CA ILE A 438 0.98 1.29 -26.30
C ILE A 438 1.27 2.63 -25.65
N GLY A 439 0.84 2.80 -24.41
CA GLY A 439 0.97 4.04 -23.66
C GLY A 439 2.35 4.30 -23.10
N ILE A 440 2.54 4.19 -21.78
CA ILE A 440 3.84 4.26 -21.08
C ILE A 440 3.92 3.20 -20.01
N HIS A 441 5.07 2.53 -19.92
CA HIS A 441 5.34 1.52 -18.90
C HIS A 441 6.71 1.75 -18.25
N ASN A 442 6.77 1.52 -16.94
CA ASN A 442 8.02 1.62 -16.18
C ASN A 442 8.10 0.50 -15.11
N GLY A 443 8.70 -0.62 -15.47
CA GLY A 443 8.65 -1.83 -14.66
C GLY A 443 7.26 -2.46 -14.72
N ASP A 444 6.64 -2.58 -13.57
CA ASP A 444 5.28 -3.09 -13.33
C ASP A 444 4.17 -2.03 -13.49
N ASP A 445 4.50 -0.74 -13.42
CA ASP A 445 3.54 0.34 -13.62
C ASP A 445 3.26 0.60 -15.11
N GLY A 446 1.98 0.75 -15.48
CA GLY A 446 1.52 1.02 -16.84
C GLY A 446 0.39 2.04 -16.92
N LEU A 447 0.32 2.79 -18.03
CA LEU A 447 -0.77 3.70 -18.38
C LEU A 447 -1.03 3.61 -19.89
N ASP A 448 -2.23 3.14 -20.27
CA ASP A 448 -2.63 2.89 -21.66
C ASP A 448 -3.94 3.60 -21.99
N ALA A 449 -4.06 4.16 -23.21
CA ALA A 449 -5.28 4.79 -23.70
C ALA A 449 -6.26 3.75 -24.26
N ASP A 450 -7.54 3.85 -23.89
CA ASP A 450 -8.65 3.06 -24.44
C ASP A 450 -8.48 1.53 -24.42
N LEU A 451 -7.54 1.02 -23.63
CA LEU A 451 -7.35 -0.42 -23.42
C LEU A 451 -8.30 -0.92 -22.32
N SER A 452 -9.24 -1.80 -22.65
CA SER A 452 -10.20 -2.32 -21.67
C SER A 452 -9.51 -3.15 -20.59
N VAL A 453 -10.05 -3.09 -19.35
CA VAL A 453 -9.60 -3.95 -18.25
C VAL A 453 -9.73 -5.42 -18.61
N ALA A 454 -10.80 -5.81 -19.31
CA ALA A 454 -11.05 -7.20 -19.70
C ALA A 454 -9.98 -7.74 -20.66
N ASP A 455 -9.61 -6.98 -21.71
CA ASP A 455 -8.55 -7.37 -22.63
C ASP A 455 -7.19 -7.42 -21.96
N HIS A 456 -6.90 -6.47 -21.06
CA HIS A 456 -5.65 -6.43 -20.32
C HIS A 456 -5.55 -7.59 -19.32
N GLN A 457 -6.63 -7.94 -18.60
CA GLN A 457 -6.70 -9.09 -17.72
C GLN A 457 -6.57 -10.41 -18.49
N TRP A 458 -7.22 -10.52 -19.66
CA TRP A 458 -7.08 -11.67 -20.54
C TRP A 458 -5.61 -11.87 -20.95
N ALA A 459 -4.96 -10.81 -21.45
CA ALA A 459 -3.56 -10.88 -21.87
C ALA A 459 -2.62 -11.23 -20.70
N SER A 460 -2.84 -10.61 -19.53
CA SER A 460 -2.07 -10.91 -18.31
C SER A 460 -2.20 -12.39 -17.92
N THR A 461 -3.41 -12.92 -17.94
CA THR A 461 -3.66 -14.35 -17.68
C THR A 461 -2.97 -15.24 -18.73
N ALA A 462 -3.02 -14.85 -19.99
CA ALA A 462 -2.40 -15.59 -21.09
C ALA A 462 -0.87 -15.70 -20.97
N VAL A 463 -0.22 -14.75 -20.30
CA VAL A 463 1.24 -14.76 -20.02
C VAL A 463 1.59 -15.25 -18.61
N GLY A 464 0.60 -15.55 -17.77
CA GLY A 464 0.78 -16.05 -16.40
C GLY A 464 0.97 -14.97 -15.35
N LEU A 465 0.65 -13.72 -15.65
CA LEU A 465 0.67 -12.59 -14.71
C LEU A 465 -0.70 -12.34 -14.08
N THR A 466 -0.71 -11.64 -12.95
CA THR A 466 -1.92 -11.06 -12.36
C THR A 466 -1.79 -9.54 -12.36
N ILE A 467 -2.78 -8.89 -12.94
CA ILE A 467 -2.82 -7.43 -13.08
C ILE A 467 -3.90 -6.84 -12.17
N GLU A 468 -3.57 -5.73 -11.54
CA GLU A 468 -4.50 -4.79 -10.93
C GLU A 468 -4.65 -3.64 -11.91
N ALA A 469 -5.84 -3.48 -12.49
CA ALA A 469 -6.10 -2.46 -13.50
C ALA A 469 -7.35 -1.67 -13.16
N SER A 470 -7.27 -0.35 -13.31
CA SER A 470 -8.38 0.58 -13.06
C SER A 470 -8.51 1.57 -14.21
N ILE A 471 -9.74 2.02 -14.44
CA ILE A 471 -10.05 2.97 -15.50
C ILE A 471 -10.34 4.34 -14.90
N VAL A 472 -9.78 5.36 -15.54
CA VAL A 472 -10.18 6.76 -15.33
C VAL A 472 -10.82 7.24 -16.62
N GLU A 473 -12.11 7.55 -16.56
CA GLU A 473 -12.88 8.05 -17.70
C GLU A 473 -12.36 9.43 -18.13
N ARG A 474 -12.44 9.72 -19.46
CA ARG A 474 -12.00 10.98 -20.01
C ARG A 474 -12.67 12.17 -19.31
N GLY A 475 -11.85 13.12 -18.88
CA GLY A 475 -12.31 14.30 -18.14
C GLY A 475 -12.47 14.08 -16.62
N GLN A 476 -12.33 12.85 -16.12
CA GLN A 476 -12.37 12.58 -14.69
C GLN A 476 -11.01 12.79 -14.03
N ARG A 477 -11.04 13.02 -12.70
CA ARG A 477 -9.85 13.08 -11.85
C ARG A 477 -9.32 11.69 -11.52
N GLY A 478 -8.10 11.62 -11.02
CA GLY A 478 -7.51 10.37 -10.52
C GLY A 478 -6.50 9.73 -11.46
N VAL A 479 -6.17 10.38 -12.60
CA VAL A 479 -5.06 9.91 -13.44
C VAL A 479 -3.78 9.91 -12.61
N ASN A 480 -3.17 8.74 -12.48
CA ASN A 480 -1.92 8.59 -11.74
C ASN A 480 -0.95 7.64 -12.45
N PHE A 481 0.33 7.91 -12.28
CA PHE A 481 1.42 7.08 -12.78
C PHE A 481 2.66 7.27 -11.91
N LEU A 482 3.35 6.19 -11.56
CA LEU A 482 4.54 6.19 -10.68
C LEU A 482 4.29 6.91 -9.35
N ALA A 483 3.15 6.65 -8.71
CA ALA A 483 2.72 7.29 -7.47
C ALA A 483 2.68 8.82 -7.52
N ARG A 484 2.32 9.39 -8.68
CA ARG A 484 2.00 10.80 -8.88
C ARG A 484 0.61 10.94 -9.48
N TYR A 485 -0.17 11.87 -8.95
CA TYR A 485 -1.47 12.28 -9.47
C TYR A 485 -1.29 13.48 -10.38
N TYR A 486 -2.03 13.48 -11.48
CA TYR A 486 -1.98 14.54 -12.49
C TYR A 486 -3.18 15.46 -12.38
N SER A 487 -2.98 16.72 -12.76
CA SER A 487 -4.04 17.73 -12.79
C SER A 487 -5.26 17.23 -13.58
N PRO A 488 -6.49 17.61 -13.19
CA PRO A 488 -7.69 17.35 -14.00
C PRO A 488 -7.61 17.83 -15.45
N THR A 489 -6.74 18.81 -15.71
CA THR A 489 -6.48 19.34 -17.06
C THR A 489 -5.43 18.52 -17.83
N VAL A 490 -5.01 17.37 -17.34
CA VAL A 490 -4.13 16.42 -18.07
C VAL A 490 -4.77 15.95 -19.38
N TRP A 491 -6.09 15.90 -19.44
CA TRP A 491 -6.86 15.59 -20.64
C TRP A 491 -6.79 16.67 -21.76
N GLN A 492 -6.23 17.83 -21.43
CA GLN A 492 -5.94 18.94 -22.32
C GLN A 492 -4.43 19.19 -22.48
N GLY A 493 -3.61 18.19 -22.18
CA GLY A 493 -2.16 18.28 -22.33
C GLY A 493 -1.40 18.91 -21.15
N CYS A 494 -2.06 19.19 -20.01
CA CYS A 494 -1.39 19.71 -18.82
C CYS A 494 -0.51 18.65 -18.17
N THR A 495 0.73 19.02 -17.86
CA THR A 495 1.73 18.13 -17.23
C THR A 495 1.86 18.31 -15.72
N ASP A 496 1.05 19.19 -15.11
CA ASP A 496 1.10 19.49 -13.68
C ASP A 496 0.73 18.26 -12.85
N SER A 497 1.52 17.99 -11.80
CA SER A 497 1.36 16.77 -11.02
C SER A 497 1.83 16.94 -9.58
N MET A 498 1.32 16.11 -8.68
CA MET A 498 1.76 16.01 -7.28
C MET A 498 2.06 14.56 -6.88
N SER A 499 2.94 14.36 -5.93
CA SER A 499 3.14 13.06 -5.30
C SER A 499 1.89 12.58 -4.56
N ASP A 500 1.70 11.26 -4.47
CA ASP A 500 0.76 10.66 -3.53
C ASP A 500 1.14 11.06 -2.08
N VAL A 501 0.48 12.09 -1.58
CA VAL A 501 0.78 12.70 -0.28
C VAL A 501 0.63 11.69 0.85
N LYS A 502 -0.46 10.93 0.87
CA LYS A 502 -0.72 9.92 1.90
C LYS A 502 0.42 8.90 1.98
N ARG A 503 0.88 8.43 0.83
CA ARG A 503 2.01 7.49 0.72
C ARG A 503 3.33 8.11 1.16
N GLN A 504 3.57 9.38 0.87
CA GLN A 504 4.83 10.04 1.21
C GLN A 504 4.91 10.38 2.70
N ILE A 505 3.90 11.05 3.26
CA ILE A 505 3.93 11.48 4.66
C ILE A 505 3.86 10.32 5.65
N SER A 506 3.20 9.20 5.30
CA SER A 506 3.14 8.01 6.15
C SER A 506 4.50 7.37 6.44
N LYS A 507 5.53 7.69 5.66
CA LYS A 507 6.90 7.18 5.82
C LYS A 507 7.98 8.26 5.83
N PHE A 508 7.60 9.53 5.72
CA PHE A 508 8.55 10.65 5.68
C PHE A 508 9.48 10.66 6.90
N HIS A 509 8.93 10.39 8.08
CA HIS A 509 9.63 10.39 9.38
C HIS A 509 10.62 9.21 9.56
N THR A 510 10.73 8.29 8.62
CA THR A 510 11.56 7.10 8.74
C THR A 510 12.84 7.16 7.93
N THR A 511 13.87 6.45 8.40
CA THR A 511 15.13 6.23 7.69
C THR A 511 15.65 4.81 7.97
N VAL A 512 16.48 4.27 7.08
CA VAL A 512 17.12 2.96 7.30
C VAL A 512 18.05 3.01 8.51
N ARG A 513 18.89 4.00 8.55
CA ARG A 513 19.84 4.29 9.64
C ARG A 513 20.42 5.68 9.42
N LEU A 514 20.56 6.44 10.48
CA LEU A 514 21.40 7.62 10.44
C LEU A 514 22.87 7.18 10.52
N PRO A 515 23.76 7.69 9.66
CA PRO A 515 25.19 7.50 9.85
C PRO A 515 25.62 8.01 11.22
N GLU A 516 26.68 7.43 11.78
CA GLU A 516 27.21 7.89 13.06
C GLU A 516 27.63 9.36 12.98
N GLY A 517 27.23 10.15 13.96
CA GLY A 517 27.49 11.60 14.00
C GLY A 517 26.55 12.47 13.18
N VAL A 518 25.60 11.88 12.41
CA VAL A 518 24.60 12.66 11.66
C VAL A 518 23.37 12.92 12.52
N ALA A 519 23.09 14.20 12.77
CA ALA A 519 21.91 14.62 13.53
C ALA A 519 20.59 14.42 12.72
N ALA A 520 19.49 14.20 13.43
CA ALA A 520 18.16 14.07 12.83
C ALA A 520 17.76 15.28 11.97
N VAL A 521 18.13 16.49 12.40
CA VAL A 521 17.91 17.74 11.64
C VAL A 521 18.63 17.75 10.28
N ALA A 522 19.80 17.13 10.16
CA ALA A 522 20.50 17.02 8.88
C ALA A 522 19.73 16.08 7.93
N LYS A 523 19.16 14.99 8.45
CA LYS A 523 18.31 14.08 7.68
C LYS A 523 16.99 14.72 7.26
N LEU A 524 16.40 15.55 8.12
CA LEU A 524 15.24 16.37 7.79
C LEU A 524 15.56 17.31 6.62
N THR A 525 16.67 18.04 6.71
CA THR A 525 17.12 18.96 5.65
C THR A 525 17.35 18.25 4.32
N GLU A 526 18.02 17.08 4.32
CA GLU A 526 18.24 16.27 3.11
C GLU A 526 16.91 15.91 2.43
N LYS A 527 15.96 15.38 3.21
CA LYS A 527 14.64 15.02 2.67
C LYS A 527 13.86 16.23 2.19
N ALA A 528 13.88 17.32 2.97
CA ALA A 528 13.17 18.53 2.62
C ALA A 528 13.68 19.15 1.30
N LEU A 529 14.99 19.21 1.10
CA LEU A 529 15.58 19.67 -0.17
C LEU A 529 15.17 18.79 -1.35
N ALA A 530 15.11 17.46 -1.15
CA ALA A 530 14.67 16.55 -2.20
C ALA A 530 13.22 16.80 -2.62
N TYR A 531 12.31 16.96 -1.65
CA TYR A 531 10.89 17.23 -1.95
C TYR A 531 10.65 18.67 -2.42
N CYS A 532 11.38 19.67 -1.95
CA CYS A 532 11.30 21.00 -2.52
C CYS A 532 11.69 21.03 -4.00
N ALA A 533 12.56 20.12 -4.45
CA ALA A 533 12.90 20.00 -5.87
C ALA A 533 11.80 19.36 -6.74
N THR A 534 10.91 18.56 -6.16
CA THR A 534 9.92 17.76 -6.91
C THR A 534 8.47 18.10 -6.59
N ASP A 535 8.19 18.62 -5.39
CA ASP A 535 6.86 18.73 -4.80
C ASP A 535 6.70 20.00 -3.94
N ALA A 536 7.33 21.11 -4.35
CA ALA A 536 7.32 22.36 -3.59
C ALA A 536 5.90 22.90 -3.35
N ASN A 537 4.98 22.72 -4.30
CA ASN A 537 3.60 23.19 -4.21
C ASN A 537 2.60 22.06 -3.88
N THR A 538 3.09 20.85 -3.60
CA THR A 538 2.24 19.75 -3.13
C THR A 538 1.79 20.03 -1.70
N PRO A 539 0.47 20.06 -1.42
CA PRO A 539 -0.07 20.37 -0.10
C PRO A 539 0.52 19.45 0.99
N VAL A 540 0.70 19.97 2.20
CA VAL A 540 1.32 19.29 3.35
C VAL A 540 2.81 19.01 3.13
N LEU A 541 3.15 18.27 2.08
CA LEU A 541 4.52 17.82 1.82
C LEU A 541 5.44 19.00 1.47
N GLY A 542 5.01 19.84 0.54
CA GLY A 542 5.76 21.05 0.14
C GLY A 542 5.89 22.06 1.27
N GLU A 543 4.78 22.32 1.96
CA GLU A 543 4.74 23.26 3.10
C GLU A 543 5.71 22.84 4.23
N LEU A 544 5.66 21.54 4.61
CA LEU A 544 6.58 20.99 5.61
C LEU A 544 8.04 21.15 5.18
N CYS A 545 8.33 20.81 3.93
CA CYS A 545 9.70 20.81 3.42
C CYS A 545 10.24 22.24 3.25
N GLN A 546 9.44 23.16 2.74
CA GLN A 546 9.81 24.57 2.64
C GLN A 546 10.10 25.18 4.02
N ARG A 547 9.25 24.85 5.03
CA ARG A 547 9.48 25.31 6.40
C ARG A 547 10.79 24.77 6.98
N ALA A 548 11.08 23.49 6.74
CA ALA A 548 12.34 22.88 7.18
C ALA A 548 13.58 23.49 6.50
N VAL A 549 13.47 23.81 5.21
CA VAL A 549 14.55 24.48 4.46
C VAL A 549 14.76 25.91 4.94
N LEU A 550 13.69 26.66 5.24
CA LEU A 550 13.74 28.03 5.76
C LEU A 550 14.63 28.15 7.02
N PHE A 551 14.54 27.16 7.91
CA PHE A 551 15.37 27.12 9.13
C PHE A 551 16.75 26.46 8.92
N SER A 552 17.08 26.07 7.72
CA SER A 552 18.37 25.44 7.44
C SER A 552 19.46 26.49 7.24
N PRO A 553 20.66 26.29 7.79
CA PRO A 553 21.77 27.20 7.53
C PRO A 553 22.08 27.27 6.03
N VAL A 554 22.37 28.47 5.53
CA VAL A 554 22.78 28.69 4.15
C VAL A 554 24.11 27.97 3.90
N GLY A 555 24.19 27.18 2.83
CA GLY A 555 25.45 26.54 2.42
C GLY A 555 25.80 25.22 3.12
N ILE A 556 24.81 24.51 3.71
CA ILE A 556 25.07 23.16 4.19
C ILE A 556 25.58 22.31 3.03
N GLU A 557 26.83 21.88 3.11
CA GLU A 557 27.38 20.87 2.21
C GLU A 557 26.86 19.46 2.58
N LEU A 558 25.64 19.15 2.15
CA LEU A 558 25.07 17.78 2.29
C LEU A 558 25.95 16.73 1.64
N ASN A 559 26.72 17.10 0.61
CA ASN A 559 27.71 16.25 -0.03
C ASN A 559 28.80 15.80 0.94
N ALA A 560 29.28 16.66 1.83
CA ALA A 560 30.31 16.32 2.82
C ALA A 560 29.79 15.30 3.85
N LEU A 561 28.49 15.27 4.10
CA LEU A 561 27.82 14.31 5.00
C LEU A 561 27.38 13.03 4.28
N GLY A 562 27.60 12.89 2.96
CA GLY A 562 27.10 11.79 2.16
C GLY A 562 25.58 11.75 2.03
N LEU A 563 24.91 12.86 2.32
CA LEU A 563 23.44 13.00 2.36
C LEU A 563 22.88 13.75 1.14
N ALA A 564 23.70 14.05 0.12
CA ALA A 564 23.22 14.78 -1.06
C ALA A 564 22.00 14.08 -1.69
N PRO A 565 20.88 14.77 -1.86
CA PRO A 565 19.69 14.19 -2.46
C PRO A 565 19.98 13.71 -3.88
N PHE A 566 19.50 12.54 -4.24
CA PHE A 566 19.65 12.04 -5.62
C PHE A 566 19.09 13.03 -6.63
N TRP A 567 17.99 13.69 -6.29
CA TRP A 567 17.28 14.66 -7.14
C TRP A 567 18.05 15.95 -7.42
N SER A 568 19.00 16.31 -6.54
CA SER A 568 19.85 17.49 -6.77
C SER A 568 20.77 17.38 -8.01
N LYS A 569 20.88 16.17 -8.57
CA LYS A 569 21.64 15.92 -9.80
C LYS A 569 20.90 16.27 -11.08
N PHE A 570 19.59 16.49 -11.00
CA PHE A 570 18.77 16.83 -12.14
C PHE A 570 18.50 18.35 -12.15
N PRO A 571 18.65 19.02 -13.29
CA PRO A 571 18.29 20.43 -13.41
C PRO A 571 16.78 20.62 -13.15
N ALA A 572 16.40 21.79 -12.60
CA ALA A 572 15.01 22.10 -12.27
C ALA A 572 14.08 21.94 -13.51
N SER A 573 14.58 22.26 -14.69
CA SER A 573 13.83 22.12 -15.96
C SER A 573 13.49 20.69 -16.35
N SER A 574 14.12 19.69 -15.73
CA SER A 574 13.83 18.28 -16.00
C SER A 574 12.96 17.60 -14.92
N GLN A 575 12.53 18.35 -13.90
CA GLN A 575 11.67 17.86 -12.84
C GLN A 575 10.20 17.79 -13.28
N TYR A 576 9.37 17.14 -12.46
CA TYR A 576 7.93 17.16 -12.65
C TYR A 576 7.41 18.58 -12.48
N PRO A 577 6.58 19.08 -13.40
CA PRO A 577 5.82 20.30 -13.16
C PRO A 577 4.93 20.13 -11.92
N ASN A 578 5.01 21.12 -11.02
CA ASN A 578 4.31 21.07 -9.73
C ASN A 578 3.89 22.52 -9.40
N VAL A 579 2.79 22.98 -10.01
CA VAL A 579 2.37 24.38 -10.00
C VAL A 579 1.17 24.62 -9.09
N ASN A 580 0.26 23.64 -8.95
CA ASN A 580 -1.00 23.73 -8.18
C ASN A 580 -1.92 24.87 -8.72
N ALA A 581 -2.07 24.97 -10.04
CA ALA A 581 -2.98 25.94 -10.63
C ALA A 581 -4.41 25.72 -10.12
N ASP A 582 -5.09 26.82 -9.74
CA ASP A 582 -6.48 26.80 -9.24
C ASP A 582 -6.71 25.92 -7.99
N GLY A 583 -5.65 25.56 -7.26
CA GLY A 583 -5.76 24.78 -6.01
C GLY A 583 -6.21 23.31 -6.19
N TRP A 584 -6.03 22.74 -7.37
CA TRP A 584 -6.49 21.38 -7.67
C TRP A 584 -5.84 20.32 -6.76
N MET A 585 -4.60 20.56 -6.32
CA MET A 585 -3.88 19.64 -5.46
C MET A 585 -4.49 19.56 -4.05
N ASP A 586 -5.00 20.68 -3.53
CA ASP A 586 -5.68 20.72 -2.24
C ASP A 586 -6.98 19.91 -2.28
N TYR A 587 -7.76 20.06 -3.34
CA TYR A 587 -8.95 19.25 -3.55
C TYR A 587 -8.63 17.76 -3.71
N GLU A 588 -7.59 17.42 -4.45
CA GLU A 588 -7.16 16.02 -4.63
C GLU A 588 -6.69 15.41 -3.31
N LEU A 589 -5.99 16.19 -2.47
CA LEU A 589 -5.61 15.76 -1.13
C LEU A 589 -6.85 15.46 -0.26
N GLU A 590 -7.86 16.32 -0.27
CA GLU A 590 -9.12 16.08 0.46
C GLU A 590 -9.81 14.80 0.01
N CYS A 591 -9.81 14.51 -1.30
CA CYS A 591 -10.38 13.30 -1.85
C CYS A 591 -9.61 12.02 -1.46
N MET A 592 -8.26 12.05 -1.54
CA MET A 592 -7.45 10.87 -1.26
C MET A 592 -7.16 10.65 0.23
N PHE A 593 -7.26 11.71 1.04
CA PHE A 593 -6.92 11.65 2.46
C PHE A 593 -7.88 12.50 3.33
N PRO A 594 -9.18 12.21 3.29
CA PRO A 594 -10.19 13.01 4.01
C PRO A 594 -10.01 12.99 5.54
N GLU A 595 -9.34 11.97 6.09
CA GLU A 595 -9.05 11.86 7.52
C GLU A 595 -7.87 12.71 8.00
N PHE A 596 -7.15 13.42 7.09
CA PHE A 596 -6.03 14.28 7.46
C PHE A 596 -6.50 15.64 7.96
N ASP A 597 -6.15 16.01 9.20
CA ASP A 597 -6.48 17.28 9.80
C ASP A 597 -5.53 18.41 9.34
N ARG A 598 -5.92 19.07 8.25
CA ARG A 598 -5.17 20.20 7.67
C ARG A 598 -5.03 21.37 8.62
N GLN A 599 -5.99 21.56 9.53
CA GLN A 599 -5.97 22.67 10.46
C GLN A 599 -4.93 22.46 11.56
N VAL A 600 -4.93 21.26 12.18
CA VAL A 600 -3.91 20.88 13.18
C VAL A 600 -2.51 20.96 12.58
N PHE A 601 -2.34 20.48 11.34
CA PHE A 601 -1.08 20.58 10.63
C PHE A 601 -0.64 22.03 10.42
N GLY A 602 -1.53 22.87 9.89
CA GLY A 602 -1.22 24.27 9.58
C GLY A 602 -0.92 25.12 10.82
N GLU A 603 -1.71 24.96 11.89
CA GLU A 603 -1.49 25.65 13.16
C GLU A 603 -0.15 25.25 13.80
N TRP A 604 0.17 23.97 13.78
CA TRP A 604 1.46 23.49 14.27
C TRP A 604 2.62 24.03 13.43
N LEU A 605 2.54 23.90 12.10
CA LEU A 605 3.63 24.30 11.22
C LEU A 605 3.92 25.81 11.32
N ALA A 606 2.88 26.64 11.42
CA ALA A 606 3.00 28.09 11.63
C ALA A 606 3.68 28.44 12.95
N GLY A 607 3.48 27.62 13.99
CA GLY A 607 4.08 27.81 15.32
C GLY A 607 5.51 27.27 15.46
N THR A 608 6.09 26.65 14.43
CA THR A 608 7.48 26.15 14.49
C THR A 608 8.46 27.32 14.33
N GLU A 609 9.52 27.35 15.15
CA GLU A 609 10.57 28.37 15.12
C GLU A 609 11.94 27.79 14.76
N SER A 610 12.04 26.46 14.72
CA SER A 610 13.29 25.73 14.46
C SER A 610 13.04 24.40 13.73
N ARG A 611 14.10 23.79 13.21
CA ARG A 611 14.04 22.41 12.67
C ARG A 611 13.79 21.39 13.77
N GLU A 612 14.24 21.66 14.97
CA GLU A 612 14.01 20.84 16.17
C GLU A 612 12.53 20.77 16.54
N ASP A 613 11.76 21.83 16.29
CA ASP A 613 10.30 21.81 16.47
C ASP A 613 9.62 20.97 15.39
N ILE A 614 10.11 21.03 14.15
CA ILE A 614 9.60 20.21 13.07
C ILE A 614 9.81 18.70 13.35
N LEU A 615 10.90 18.32 14.04
CA LEU A 615 11.11 16.93 14.44
C LEU A 615 10.05 16.41 15.43
N LYS A 616 9.31 17.30 16.09
CA LYS A 616 8.26 17.00 17.08
C LYS A 616 6.85 17.16 16.51
N ALA A 617 6.67 16.83 15.26
CA ALA A 617 5.38 16.95 14.59
C ALA A 617 4.23 16.27 15.39
N PRO A 618 3.02 16.88 15.42
CA PRO A 618 1.83 16.24 15.96
C PRO A 618 1.30 15.20 15.01
N LEU A 619 0.46 14.30 15.52
CA LEU A 619 -0.36 13.45 14.65
C LEU A 619 -1.52 14.28 14.08
N CYS A 620 -1.69 14.20 12.76
CA CYS A 620 -2.74 14.90 12.03
C CYS A 620 -3.81 13.95 11.45
N ALA A 621 -3.73 12.66 11.78
CA ALA A 621 -4.75 11.67 11.42
C ALA A 621 -4.76 10.53 12.44
N GLU A 622 -5.90 9.85 12.57
CA GLU A 622 -5.98 8.65 13.41
C GLU A 622 -5.11 7.52 12.85
N PRO A 623 -4.37 6.79 13.72
CA PRO A 623 -3.59 5.64 13.29
C PRO A 623 -4.50 4.53 12.75
N ALA A 624 -4.21 4.03 11.57
CA ALA A 624 -4.88 2.84 11.07
C ALA A 624 -4.53 1.61 11.92
N ARG A 625 -5.51 0.73 12.17
CA ARG A 625 -5.27 -0.57 12.79
C ARG A 625 -4.49 -1.45 11.81
N ALA A 626 -3.50 -2.19 12.32
CA ALA A 626 -2.79 -3.18 11.53
C ALA A 626 -3.74 -4.27 11.02
N LYS A 627 -3.66 -4.58 9.73
CA LYS A 627 -4.45 -5.63 9.05
C LYS A 627 -3.52 -6.68 8.45
N PRO A 628 -2.95 -7.57 9.28
CA PRO A 628 -2.05 -8.60 8.78
C PRO A 628 -2.82 -9.67 8.00
N LYS A 629 -2.17 -10.27 6.99
CA LYS A 629 -2.70 -11.43 6.27
C LYS A 629 -2.38 -12.77 6.96
N VAL A 630 -1.47 -12.76 7.89
CA VAL A 630 -1.05 -13.90 8.72
C VAL A 630 -0.84 -13.40 10.14
N PRO A 631 -0.90 -14.25 11.17
CA PRO A 631 -0.64 -13.83 12.55
C PRO A 631 0.75 -13.20 12.69
N VAL A 632 0.81 -12.06 13.36
CA VAL A 632 2.05 -11.33 13.63
C VAL A 632 2.06 -10.77 15.04
N VAL A 633 3.25 -10.52 15.56
CA VAL A 633 3.44 -9.71 16.77
C VAL A 633 3.88 -8.32 16.33
N VAL A 634 3.19 -7.28 16.77
CA VAL A 634 3.54 -5.88 16.53
C VAL A 634 3.77 -5.23 17.90
N ASP A 635 4.99 -4.77 18.17
CA ASP A 635 5.39 -4.16 19.44
C ASP A 635 5.02 -4.99 20.68
N GLY A 636 5.03 -6.32 20.57
CA GLY A 636 4.71 -7.24 21.62
C GLY A 636 3.25 -7.71 21.69
N GLU A 637 2.35 -7.13 20.90
CA GLU A 637 0.95 -7.56 20.80
C GLU A 637 0.71 -8.48 19.61
N VAL A 638 -0.09 -9.53 19.79
CA VAL A 638 -0.46 -10.46 18.72
C VAL A 638 -1.63 -9.90 17.92
N PHE A 639 -1.44 -9.75 16.62
CA PHE A 639 -2.48 -9.38 15.65
C PHE A 639 -2.77 -10.57 14.77
N ASN A 640 -4.03 -10.97 14.70
CA ASN A 640 -4.52 -12.03 13.83
C ASN A 640 -5.16 -11.42 12.56
N PRO A 641 -5.18 -12.15 11.44
CA PRO A 641 -5.97 -11.76 10.28
C PRO A 641 -7.43 -11.52 10.67
N ASP A 642 -8.07 -10.55 10.02
CA ASP A 642 -9.52 -10.43 10.12
C ASP A 642 -10.16 -11.73 9.57
N PRO A 643 -11.21 -12.27 10.22
CA PRO A 643 -11.88 -13.48 9.73
C PRO A 643 -12.38 -13.23 8.30
N THR A 644 -12.07 -14.16 7.40
CA THR A 644 -12.60 -14.11 6.03
C THR A 644 -14.14 -14.17 6.10
N PRO A 645 -14.86 -13.40 5.29
CA PRO A 645 -16.34 -13.32 5.34
C PRO A 645 -17.10 -14.65 5.16
N ASN A 646 -16.39 -15.74 4.87
CA ASN A 646 -16.95 -17.06 4.56
C ASN A 646 -16.50 -18.19 5.52
N GLU A 647 -15.72 -17.90 6.56
CA GLU A 647 -15.46 -18.91 7.59
C GLU A 647 -16.49 -18.75 8.72
N PRO A 648 -17.35 -19.78 8.99
CA PRO A 648 -18.23 -19.76 10.14
C PRO A 648 -17.38 -19.68 11.41
N THR A 649 -17.66 -18.70 12.25
CA THR A 649 -17.02 -18.54 13.54
C THR A 649 -17.20 -19.84 14.32
N GLN A 650 -16.15 -20.37 14.94
CA GLN A 650 -16.21 -21.60 15.75
C GLN A 650 -17.33 -21.61 16.83
N GLN A 651 -17.95 -20.47 17.10
CA GLN A 651 -19.12 -20.35 17.99
C GLN A 651 -20.45 -20.71 17.33
N GLU A 652 -20.53 -20.76 15.98
CA GLU A 652 -21.75 -21.20 15.26
C GLU A 652 -21.78 -22.71 15.02
N ALA A 653 -20.66 -23.39 15.17
CA ALA A 653 -20.55 -24.85 15.01
C ALA A 653 -21.04 -25.65 16.24
N GLU A 654 -21.28 -25.02 17.38
CA GLU A 654 -21.72 -25.69 18.62
C GLU A 654 -23.23 -25.53 18.94
N ALA A 655 -24.02 -24.90 18.06
CA ALA A 655 -25.48 -24.84 18.26
C ALA A 655 -26.16 -26.10 17.70
N PRO A 656 -26.87 -26.88 18.54
CA PRO A 656 -27.57 -28.07 18.06
C PRO A 656 -28.71 -27.68 17.12
N ALA A 657 -28.78 -28.35 15.97
CA ALA A 657 -29.82 -28.18 14.97
C ALA A 657 -31.22 -28.41 15.57
N GLN A 658 -32.07 -27.39 15.59
CA GLN A 658 -33.48 -27.57 15.88
C GLN A 658 -34.19 -28.22 14.67
N PRO A 659 -35.14 -29.14 14.89
CA PRO A 659 -35.83 -29.82 13.81
C PRO A 659 -36.83 -28.89 13.12
N ASP A 660 -36.76 -28.94 11.81
CA ASP A 660 -37.51 -28.18 10.82
C ASP A 660 -39.02 -28.39 10.93
N GLN A 661 -39.77 -27.36 11.37
CA GLN A 661 -41.23 -27.34 11.25
C GLN A 661 -41.63 -26.54 10.00
N ARG A 662 -41.96 -27.25 8.93
CA ARG A 662 -42.58 -26.64 7.73
C ARG A 662 -44.07 -26.39 7.95
N PRO A 663 -44.61 -25.22 7.62
CA PRO A 663 -46.02 -25.05 7.41
C PRO A 663 -46.44 -25.45 5.99
N ALA A 664 -47.51 -26.21 5.91
CA ALA A 664 -48.13 -26.65 4.68
C ALA A 664 -48.76 -25.49 3.87
N SER A 665 -48.62 -25.51 2.57
CA SER A 665 -49.35 -24.65 1.63
C SER A 665 -50.12 -25.48 0.61
N PRO A 666 -51.30 -25.00 0.14
CA PRO A 666 -52.29 -25.85 -0.51
C PRO A 666 -52.09 -26.01 -2.01
N ALA A 667 -52.64 -27.13 -2.50
CA ALA A 667 -52.61 -27.59 -3.85
C ALA A 667 -53.40 -26.71 -4.84
N VAL A 668 -52.88 -26.56 -6.07
CA VAL A 668 -53.68 -26.35 -7.28
C VAL A 668 -53.20 -27.31 -8.38
N SER A 669 -54.21 -28.00 -8.91
CA SER A 669 -54.21 -29.03 -9.97
C SER A 669 -53.97 -28.43 -11.36
N THR A 670 -53.25 -29.11 -12.25
CA THR A 670 -53.78 -29.62 -13.55
C THR A 670 -52.71 -30.33 -14.38
N ARG A 671 -53.06 -31.60 -14.68
CA ARG A 671 -53.03 -32.44 -15.91
C ARG A 671 -51.84 -32.42 -16.88
N SER A 672 -51.21 -33.60 -16.91
CA SER A 672 -51.06 -34.58 -18.03
C SER A 672 -50.16 -34.16 -19.20
N THR A 673 -49.19 -35.01 -19.57
CA THR A 673 -49.34 -36.20 -20.42
C THR A 673 -48.06 -37.07 -20.43
N LYS A 674 -48.30 -38.35 -20.65
CA LYS A 674 -47.47 -39.56 -20.73
C LYS A 674 -46.35 -39.52 -21.76
N SER A 675 -45.22 -40.24 -21.51
CA SER A 675 -44.90 -41.57 -22.05
C SER A 675 -43.52 -42.01 -21.60
N ARG A 676 -43.41 -43.15 -20.96
CA ARG A 676 -42.93 -44.49 -21.33
C ARG A 676 -41.50 -44.50 -21.88
N SER A 677 -40.56 -45.20 -21.36
CA SER A 677 -40.25 -46.57 -20.89
C SER A 677 -38.78 -46.81 -21.30
N THR A 678 -37.92 -47.54 -20.76
CA THR A 678 -37.80 -48.82 -20.10
C THR A 678 -36.37 -49.11 -19.68
N ARG A 679 -36.22 -49.74 -18.49
CA ARG A 679 -35.33 -50.87 -18.13
C ARG A 679 -33.82 -50.80 -18.45
N SER A 680 -32.97 -50.79 -17.45
CA SER A 680 -32.50 -51.88 -16.54
C SER A 680 -31.22 -52.57 -17.02
N ARG A 681 -30.18 -52.54 -16.22
CA ARG A 681 -29.57 -53.71 -15.53
C ARG A 681 -28.15 -53.39 -15.05
N LYS A 682 -27.91 -53.55 -13.77
CA LYS A 682 -26.66 -53.98 -13.12
C LYS A 682 -26.60 -55.52 -13.18
N PRO A 683 -25.57 -56.22 -12.70
CA PRO A 683 -24.18 -55.93 -12.38
C PRO A 683 -23.19 -56.99 -12.91
N HIS A 684 -21.90 -56.92 -12.67
CA HIS A 684 -21.10 -58.01 -12.06
C HIS A 684 -19.64 -57.62 -11.80
N THR A 685 -19.23 -57.97 -10.62
CA THR A 685 -17.93 -58.10 -9.98
C THR A 685 -16.97 -59.08 -10.66
N THR A 686 -15.64 -58.86 -10.49
CA THR A 686 -14.59 -59.80 -9.99
C THR A 686 -13.22 -59.15 -10.15
N THR A 687 -12.55 -58.91 -9.10
CA THR A 687 -11.48 -59.50 -8.26
C THR A 687 -10.20 -60.01 -8.98
N THR A 688 -9.09 -59.66 -8.29
CA THR A 688 -7.75 -60.31 -8.20
C THR A 688 -6.72 -59.89 -9.25
N THR A 689 -5.44 -59.69 -9.01
CA THR A 689 -4.50 -59.89 -7.89
C THR A 689 -3.16 -59.20 -8.18
N LYS A 690 -2.48 -58.76 -7.11
CA LYS A 690 -1.05 -58.59 -6.86
C LYS A 690 -0.04 -59.05 -7.95
N THR A 691 1.00 -58.22 -8.17
CA THR A 691 2.38 -58.53 -7.76
C THR A 691 3.38 -57.39 -8.11
N ARG A 692 4.18 -56.97 -7.14
CA ARG A 692 5.53 -56.41 -7.22
C ARG A 692 6.51 -57.59 -7.28
N PRO A 693 7.83 -57.52 -7.59
CA PRO A 693 8.78 -56.41 -7.46
C PRO A 693 9.95 -56.42 -8.50
N LYS A 694 10.86 -55.48 -8.39
CA LYS A 694 12.34 -55.55 -8.34
C LYS A 694 13.04 -54.49 -9.20
N LYS A 695 13.80 -53.64 -8.49
CA LYS A 695 15.10 -53.06 -8.93
C LYS A 695 16.10 -54.22 -9.08
N PRO A 696 17.23 -54.09 -9.80
CA PRO A 696 18.30 -53.14 -9.47
C PRO A 696 19.25 -52.70 -10.63
N VAL A 697 20.18 -51.82 -10.26
CA VAL A 697 21.67 -51.77 -10.44
C VAL A 697 22.20 -51.15 -11.72
N ILE A 698 22.76 -49.95 -11.59
CA ILE A 698 24.16 -49.43 -11.62
C ILE A 698 25.05 -49.93 -12.78
N CYS A 699 25.62 -48.96 -13.47
CA CYS A 699 26.99 -48.73 -13.92
C CYS A 699 26.98 -47.96 -15.26
N SER A 700 27.53 -46.86 -15.40
CA SER A 700 28.85 -46.24 -15.28
C SER A 700 28.75 -44.75 -15.65
#